data_48ff63c97c0913a7791c2c806aefb279
#
_entry.id   48ff63c97c0913a7791c2c806aefb279
#
_cell.length_a   1.000
_cell.length_b   1.000
_cell.length_c   1.000
_cell.angle_alpha   90.00
_cell.angle_beta   90.00
_cell.angle_gamma   90.00
#
_symmetry.space_group_name_H-M   'P 1'
#
loop_
_entity.id
_entity.type
_entity.pdbx_description
1 polymer ?
#
loop_
_entity_poly.entity_id
_entity_poly.type
_entity_poly.pdbx_seq_one_letter_code
_entity_poly.pdbx_strand_id
1 'polypeptide(L)'
;MKVTLMKTAIVHTALAAALVALPVVESMARSTPKSTQAWWPASLDLTPLRQNEHSANPLGADFDYAAEFARLDLEALKADINETLTTSQPWWPADYGNYGPFFVRMAWHSAGTYRTSPGRGGADGGQQRFEPPNSRPDNGNLDKARRLLWPIKQQYGNQISWADLMVLAGNVAMENMGFTTFGFAGGRTDDWEPEWVYWGPEAKMLADERYAEGRQLRSGLAAVQMGLIYVNPEGPNGNPDPLLAAHDIRETFGRMAMNDEETVALIAGGHSFGKAHGAHKPDDCVGPEPTGEAIVEQGIGWKNTCGKGNAEDTVTSGLEGAWTATPTQWSIMYLANLFAYEWEQTRSPAGALQWQPKDGAAAGTVPDAHLEGVGHAPVMFTTDLSLKFDPSYREISQRFLANPEEFELAFAKAWFKLTHRDMGPKIRYLGDDVPDEVLAWQDPLPARDYKLISDRDIRKLKSAIAESGLDNTQLVSTAWASASTYRGTDMRGGANGARIRLAPQNQWAINNPAALSEVIAVLEEVQDEFNSELSRGKQVSLADVVVLAGNVAVEQAAEAFGVEVSIPFTPGRVDATEGSVDVMSMSVLEPRQDGFRNYMADLGFMTPAQALIDKADMLNLTVSEMTALLGGLRGMNANADGSDHGVLTDRPGVLSNDFFVNLLDMNTVWGPSAEAYVFEGRDRQTGALKWTATEFDLVFGSNSELRAVVEFYAFDESRQRFVKDFASAWTKVMDADRFDIEDSGNVVVSTAQ
;
A
#
# COMPACT_ATOMS: atom_id res chain seq x y z
N MET A 1 36.18 33.64 84.87
CA MET A 1 37.20 32.86 85.60
C MET A 1 37.18 31.44 85.02
N LYS A 2 38.25 31.01 84.47
CA LYS A 2 38.72 29.78 83.83
C LYS A 2 37.79 28.60 83.82
N VAL A 3 37.39 28.17 82.63
CA VAL A 3 36.77 26.92 82.29
C VAL A 3 37.82 25.98 81.73
N THR A 4 38.00 24.83 82.38
CA THR A 4 38.93 23.79 81.94
C THR A 4 38.17 22.81 81.07
N LEU A 5 38.63 22.65 79.84
CA LEU A 5 38.13 21.63 78.88
C LEU A 5 38.64 20.26 79.30
N MET A 6 37.74 19.31 79.45
CA MET A 6 38.02 17.87 79.48
C MET A 6 37.73 17.27 78.14
N LYS A 7 38.77 16.79 77.47
CA LYS A 7 38.68 16.07 76.16
C LYS A 7 38.23 14.63 76.48
N THR A 8 37.10 14.25 76.02
CA THR A 8 36.71 12.84 75.89
C THR A 8 36.94 12.39 74.43
N ALA A 9 37.96 11.56 74.27
CA ALA A 9 38.22 10.96 72.97
C ALA A 9 37.18 9.84 72.72
N ILE A 10 36.28 10.08 71.78
CA ILE A 10 35.42 9.03 71.23
C ILE A 10 36.14 8.54 69.98
N VAL A 11 36.63 7.31 70.04
CA VAL A 11 37.13 6.59 68.90
C VAL A 11 35.91 6.23 68.08
N HIS A 12 35.62 7.08 67.08
CA HIS A 12 34.73 6.71 65.98
C HIS A 12 35.60 5.99 64.96
N THR A 13 35.42 4.69 64.90
CA THR A 13 35.81 3.90 63.70
C THR A 13 35.04 4.50 62.53
N ALA A 14 35.68 5.41 61.84
CA ALA A 14 35.20 5.85 60.56
C ALA A 14 35.32 4.65 59.62
N LEU A 15 34.20 3.98 59.42
CA LEU A 15 33.99 3.22 58.21
C LEU A 15 34.03 4.26 57.09
N ALA A 16 35.22 4.49 56.57
CA ALA A 16 35.38 5.17 55.31
C ALA A 16 34.68 4.28 54.29
N ALA A 17 33.39 4.54 54.09
CA ALA A 17 32.78 4.25 52.81
C ALA A 17 33.62 5.04 51.82
N ALA A 18 34.58 4.36 51.21
CA ALA A 18 35.12 4.76 49.95
C ALA A 18 33.93 4.73 48.98
N LEU A 19 33.17 5.82 48.98
CA LEU A 19 32.53 6.24 47.74
C LEU A 19 33.71 6.37 46.79
N VAL A 20 33.95 5.28 46.06
CA VAL A 20 34.57 5.36 44.75
C VAL A 20 33.64 6.31 44.00
N ALA A 21 34.00 7.59 44.02
CA ALA A 21 33.56 8.51 43.03
C ALA A 21 34.09 7.89 41.72
N LEU A 22 33.27 6.98 41.18
CA LEU A 22 33.34 6.73 39.75
C LEU A 22 33.33 8.12 39.16
N PRO A 23 34.34 8.51 38.39
CA PRO A 23 34.22 9.73 37.65
C PRO A 23 32.87 9.59 37.00
N VAL A 24 31.92 10.46 37.31
CA VAL A 24 30.86 10.80 36.42
C VAL A 24 31.66 11.28 35.22
N VAL A 25 31.96 10.34 34.33
CA VAL A 25 32.24 10.68 32.95
C VAL A 25 30.96 11.43 32.62
N GLU A 26 31.03 12.75 32.69
CA GLU A 26 30.12 13.58 31.93
C GLU A 26 30.16 12.87 30.59
N SER A 27 29.14 12.10 30.33
CA SER A 27 28.83 11.62 29.00
C SER A 27 28.80 12.92 28.23
N MET A 28 29.93 13.28 27.64
CA MET A 28 29.93 14.21 26.51
C MET A 28 28.85 13.59 25.67
N ALA A 29 27.69 14.23 25.60
CA ALA A 29 26.57 13.77 24.82
C ALA A 29 27.15 13.56 23.45
N ARG A 30 27.52 12.33 23.14
CA ARG A 30 28.08 11.97 21.83
C ARG A 30 26.98 12.40 20.90
N SER A 31 27.27 13.43 20.12
CA SER A 31 26.31 13.88 19.11
C SER A 31 25.91 12.64 18.33
N THR A 32 24.63 12.32 18.36
CA THR A 32 24.09 11.19 17.61
C THR A 32 24.57 11.31 16.16
N PRO A 33 25.18 10.26 15.59
CA PRO A 33 25.58 10.28 14.19
C PRO A 33 24.35 10.64 13.33
N LYS A 34 24.55 11.50 12.38
CA LYS A 34 23.49 11.96 11.48
C LYS A 34 23.71 11.36 10.10
N SER A 35 22.63 10.93 9.46
CA SER A 35 22.65 10.58 8.04
C SER A 35 22.88 11.83 7.18
N THR A 36 23.28 11.65 5.93
CA THR A 36 23.42 12.74 4.97
C THR A 36 22.13 13.56 4.84
N GLN A 37 20.98 12.92 4.87
CA GLN A 37 19.66 13.57 4.83
C GLN A 37 19.43 14.53 5.99
N ALA A 38 20.00 14.27 7.16
CA ALA A 38 19.88 15.18 8.31
C ALA A 38 20.55 16.55 8.10
N TRP A 39 21.53 16.64 7.18
CA TRP A 39 22.22 17.90 6.83
C TRP A 39 21.46 18.71 5.78
N TRP A 40 20.73 18.03 4.90
CA TRP A 40 19.97 18.59 3.78
C TRP A 40 18.57 18.00 3.75
N PRO A 41 17.73 18.22 4.77
CA PRO A 41 16.40 17.58 4.87
C PRO A 41 15.43 18.01 3.77
N ALA A 42 15.68 19.12 3.10
CA ALA A 42 14.90 19.60 1.96
C ALA A 42 15.36 19.01 0.62
N SER A 43 16.43 18.21 0.60
CA SER A 43 16.87 17.50 -0.60
C SER A 43 15.80 16.47 -1.00
N LEU A 44 15.55 16.38 -2.31
CA LEU A 44 14.63 15.36 -2.84
C LEU A 44 15.12 13.97 -2.46
N ASP A 45 14.27 13.20 -1.82
CA ASP A 45 14.56 11.81 -1.40
C ASP A 45 14.22 10.84 -2.53
N LEU A 46 15.23 10.11 -3.02
CA LEU A 46 15.08 9.08 -4.07
C LEU A 46 15.02 7.67 -3.49
N THR A 47 14.97 7.52 -2.17
CA THR A 47 14.91 6.22 -1.50
C THR A 47 13.74 5.35 -1.98
N PRO A 48 12.52 5.90 -2.26
CA PRO A 48 11.44 5.08 -2.79
C PRO A 48 11.80 4.29 -4.06
N LEU A 49 12.64 4.83 -4.94
CA LEU A 49 13.03 4.14 -6.18
C LEU A 49 14.10 3.05 -5.96
N ARG A 50 14.80 3.07 -4.82
CA ARG A 50 15.84 2.08 -4.53
C ARG A 50 15.26 0.74 -4.10
N GLN A 51 14.05 0.72 -3.55
CA GLN A 51 13.36 -0.52 -3.20
C GLN A 51 13.02 -1.38 -4.44
N ASN A 52 13.01 -0.78 -5.63
CA ASN A 52 12.80 -1.48 -6.90
C ASN A 52 14.06 -2.19 -7.43
N GLU A 53 15.17 -2.14 -6.69
CA GLU A 53 16.39 -2.88 -6.97
C GLU A 53 16.40 -4.19 -6.16
N HIS A 54 16.66 -5.32 -6.79
CA HIS A 54 16.61 -6.66 -6.16
C HIS A 54 17.69 -6.93 -5.10
N SER A 55 18.51 -5.95 -4.75
CA SER A 55 19.70 -6.14 -3.91
C SER A 55 19.41 -6.45 -2.43
N ALA A 56 18.23 -6.08 -1.91
CA ALA A 56 17.87 -6.29 -0.50
C ALA A 56 17.32 -7.70 -0.21
N ASN A 57 16.84 -8.43 -1.23
CA ASN A 57 16.24 -9.76 -1.04
C ASN A 57 17.30 -10.85 -0.83
N PRO A 58 17.43 -11.44 0.39
CA PRO A 58 18.40 -12.48 0.67
C PRO A 58 18.13 -13.81 -0.03
N LEU A 59 16.92 -14.00 -0.59
CA LEU A 59 16.55 -15.21 -1.33
C LEU A 59 17.10 -15.20 -2.76
N GLY A 60 17.50 -14.00 -3.26
CA GLY A 60 18.03 -13.83 -4.61
C GLY A 60 16.94 -13.69 -5.67
N ALA A 61 17.38 -13.36 -6.90
CA ALA A 61 16.48 -13.09 -8.02
C ALA A 61 15.81 -14.35 -8.60
N ASP A 62 16.39 -15.53 -8.35
CA ASP A 62 15.88 -16.80 -8.87
C ASP A 62 14.86 -17.47 -7.93
N PHE A 63 14.51 -16.82 -6.82
CA PHE A 63 13.54 -17.35 -5.88
C PHE A 63 12.11 -17.25 -6.43
N ASP A 64 11.45 -18.40 -6.56
CA ASP A 64 10.05 -18.52 -6.99
C ASP A 64 9.16 -18.92 -5.81
N TYR A 65 8.42 -17.94 -5.29
CA TYR A 65 7.51 -18.17 -4.16
C TYR A 65 6.35 -19.10 -4.55
N ALA A 66 5.82 -19.01 -5.77
CA ALA A 66 4.73 -19.87 -6.19
C ALA A 66 5.16 -21.36 -6.21
N ALA A 67 6.39 -21.63 -6.67
CA ALA A 67 6.97 -22.97 -6.63
C ALA A 67 7.21 -23.45 -5.19
N GLU A 68 7.65 -22.60 -4.28
CA GLU A 68 7.81 -22.96 -2.86
C GLU A 68 6.46 -23.18 -2.18
N PHE A 69 5.47 -22.32 -2.40
CA PHE A 69 4.11 -22.46 -1.86
C PHE A 69 3.42 -23.74 -2.36
N ALA A 70 3.65 -24.14 -3.61
CA ALA A 70 3.12 -25.39 -4.16
C ALA A 70 3.63 -26.66 -3.45
N ARG A 71 4.67 -26.56 -2.64
CA ARG A 71 5.22 -27.66 -1.82
C ARG A 71 4.64 -27.68 -0.40
N LEU A 72 3.87 -26.67 -0.05
CA LEU A 72 3.29 -26.52 1.28
C LEU A 72 2.16 -27.51 1.50
N ASP A 73 2.21 -28.24 2.61
CA ASP A 73 1.04 -28.98 3.14
C ASP A 73 0.20 -27.98 3.95
N LEU A 74 -0.77 -27.35 3.26
CA LEU A 74 -1.62 -26.31 3.84
C LEU A 74 -2.47 -26.83 5.00
N GLU A 75 -2.95 -28.06 4.92
CA GLU A 75 -3.77 -28.68 5.99
C GLU A 75 -2.93 -28.96 7.25
N ALA A 76 -1.69 -29.43 7.07
CA ALA A 76 -0.75 -29.59 8.19
C ALA A 76 -0.44 -28.24 8.84
N LEU A 77 -0.19 -27.19 8.05
CA LEU A 77 0.04 -25.85 8.56
C LEU A 77 -1.18 -25.31 9.34
N LYS A 78 -2.40 -25.47 8.83
CA LYS A 78 -3.63 -25.11 9.54
C LYS A 78 -3.77 -25.86 10.86
N ALA A 79 -3.40 -27.14 10.91
CA ALA A 79 -3.42 -27.93 12.14
C ALA A 79 -2.42 -27.39 13.17
N ASP A 80 -1.20 -27.04 12.78
CA ASP A 80 -0.19 -26.46 13.66
C ASP A 80 -0.60 -25.07 14.19
N ILE A 81 -1.25 -24.27 13.34
CA ILE A 81 -1.85 -22.99 13.78
C ILE A 81 -2.95 -23.25 14.82
N ASN A 82 -3.84 -24.21 14.58
CA ASN A 82 -4.92 -24.57 15.50
C ASN A 82 -4.37 -25.05 16.87
N GLU A 83 -3.29 -25.83 16.89
CA GLU A 83 -2.61 -26.20 18.12
C GLU A 83 -2.07 -24.98 18.87
N THR A 84 -1.44 -24.06 18.15
CA THR A 84 -0.92 -22.80 18.72
C THR A 84 -2.05 -21.95 19.31
N LEU A 85 -3.20 -21.84 18.64
CA LEU A 85 -4.35 -21.05 19.13
C LEU A 85 -4.85 -21.49 20.50
N THR A 86 -4.81 -22.78 20.79
CA THR A 86 -5.38 -23.37 22.02
C THR A 86 -4.32 -23.74 23.04
N THR A 87 -3.04 -23.50 22.77
CA THR A 87 -1.92 -23.79 23.67
C THR A 87 -1.39 -22.52 24.33
N SER A 88 -2.04 -22.10 25.41
CA SER A 88 -1.69 -20.89 26.16
C SER A 88 -0.26 -20.92 26.69
N GLN A 89 0.51 -19.86 26.44
CA GLN A 89 1.91 -19.74 26.86
C GLN A 89 2.03 -18.96 28.17
N PRO A 90 2.86 -19.41 29.14
CA PRO A 90 3.00 -18.71 30.42
C PRO A 90 3.53 -17.27 30.30
N TRP A 91 4.32 -16.96 29.27
CA TRP A 91 4.89 -15.64 29.04
C TRP A 91 3.89 -14.65 28.42
N TRP A 92 2.82 -15.16 27.79
CA TRP A 92 1.71 -14.40 27.21
C TRP A 92 0.44 -15.25 27.25
N PRO A 93 -0.28 -15.32 28.37
CA PRO A 93 -1.47 -16.17 28.50
C PRO A 93 -2.59 -15.76 27.56
N ALA A 94 -3.26 -16.75 26.97
CA ALA A 94 -4.36 -16.54 26.05
C ALA A 94 -5.63 -16.12 26.80
N ASP A 95 -6.30 -15.07 26.32
CA ASP A 95 -7.62 -14.67 26.81
C ASP A 95 -8.62 -15.81 26.57
N TYR A 96 -9.41 -16.14 27.57
CA TYR A 96 -10.38 -17.24 27.50
C TYR A 96 -9.77 -18.59 27.03
N GLY A 97 -8.45 -18.74 27.15
CA GLY A 97 -7.70 -19.93 26.73
C GLY A 97 -7.53 -20.08 25.22
N ASN A 98 -7.79 -19.04 24.42
CA ASN A 98 -7.69 -19.09 22.97
C ASN A 98 -7.08 -17.79 22.38
N TYR A 99 -6.01 -17.92 21.59
CA TYR A 99 -5.39 -16.77 20.89
C TYR A 99 -6.15 -16.32 19.64
N GLY A 100 -7.25 -16.96 19.30
CA GLY A 100 -8.02 -16.66 18.07
C GLY A 100 -8.30 -15.18 17.89
N PRO A 101 -8.92 -14.48 18.85
CA PRO A 101 -9.17 -13.04 18.71
C PRO A 101 -7.89 -12.21 18.52
N PHE A 102 -6.78 -12.63 19.11
CA PHE A 102 -5.49 -11.96 18.98
C PHE A 102 -4.91 -12.11 17.56
N PHE A 103 -5.05 -13.30 16.96
CA PHE A 103 -4.60 -13.54 15.57
C PHE A 103 -5.54 -12.90 14.55
N VAL A 104 -6.85 -12.85 14.80
CA VAL A 104 -7.80 -12.07 13.98
C VAL A 104 -7.38 -10.59 13.97
N ARG A 105 -7.07 -10.03 15.14
CA ARG A 105 -6.58 -8.65 15.26
C ARG A 105 -5.26 -8.46 14.50
N MET A 106 -4.31 -9.38 14.58
CA MET A 106 -3.05 -9.30 13.84
C MET A 106 -3.28 -9.27 12.33
N ALA A 107 -4.12 -10.16 11.79
CA ALA A 107 -4.45 -10.20 10.38
C ALA A 107 -5.18 -8.92 9.91
N TRP A 108 -6.15 -8.45 10.72
CA TRP A 108 -6.84 -7.18 10.47
C TRP A 108 -5.86 -6.01 10.39
N HIS A 109 -4.94 -5.89 11.34
CA HIS A 109 -3.96 -4.81 11.42
C HIS A 109 -2.86 -4.92 10.36
N SER A 110 -2.64 -6.10 9.80
CA SER A 110 -1.79 -6.26 8.61
C SER A 110 -2.50 -5.72 7.37
N ALA A 111 -3.75 -6.13 7.14
CA ALA A 111 -4.51 -5.80 5.94
C ALA A 111 -5.16 -4.40 5.96
N GLY A 112 -5.60 -3.93 7.12
CA GLY A 112 -6.38 -2.68 7.27
C GLY A 112 -5.59 -1.40 7.02
N THR A 113 -4.29 -1.48 6.80
CA THR A 113 -3.46 -0.36 6.36
C THR A 113 -3.69 0.02 4.90
N TYR A 114 -4.32 -0.85 4.10
CA TYR A 114 -4.60 -0.58 2.70
C TYR A 114 -5.45 0.68 2.50
N ARG A 115 -5.04 1.50 1.52
CA ARG A 115 -5.75 2.69 1.08
C ARG A 115 -5.90 2.68 -0.43
N THR A 116 -7.15 2.64 -0.89
CA THR A 116 -7.48 2.46 -2.31
C THR A 116 -7.04 3.61 -3.20
N SER A 117 -7.09 4.85 -2.71
CA SER A 117 -6.73 6.02 -3.52
C SER A 117 -5.26 6.27 -3.65
N PRO A 118 -4.29 5.71 -2.97
CA PRO A 118 -2.97 5.62 -3.55
C PRO A 118 -2.58 4.21 -3.93
N GLY A 119 -3.37 3.22 -3.51
CA GLY A 119 -3.04 1.84 -3.76
C GLY A 119 -1.84 1.34 -2.97
N ARG A 120 -1.70 1.82 -1.73
CA ARG A 120 -0.59 1.45 -0.85
C ARG A 120 -1.08 0.82 0.43
N GLY A 121 -0.20 0.10 1.11
CA GLY A 121 -0.51 -0.68 2.31
C GLY A 121 -1.21 -1.99 1.99
N GLY A 122 -1.66 -2.66 3.02
CA GLY A 122 -2.25 -3.98 2.93
C GLY A 122 -1.39 -5.05 3.58
N ALA A 123 -1.74 -6.30 3.33
CA ALA A 123 -1.06 -7.43 3.93
C ALA A 123 0.17 -7.91 3.14
N ASP A 124 0.29 -7.53 1.85
CA ASP A 124 1.44 -7.90 1.03
C ASP A 124 2.75 -7.37 1.62
N GLY A 125 3.86 -8.01 1.32
CA GLY A 125 5.15 -7.67 1.90
C GLY A 125 5.35 -8.02 3.37
N GLY A 126 4.27 -8.28 4.14
CA GLY A 126 4.35 -8.53 5.57
C GLY A 126 4.89 -7.34 6.37
N GLN A 127 4.57 -6.12 5.95
CA GLN A 127 5.10 -4.85 6.46
C GLN A 127 4.87 -4.62 7.97
N GLN A 128 3.92 -5.32 8.60
CA GLN A 128 3.73 -5.25 10.06
C GLN A 128 4.98 -5.66 10.87
N ARG A 129 5.95 -6.35 10.25
CA ARG A 129 7.22 -6.74 10.88
C ARG A 129 8.22 -5.58 11.03
N PHE A 130 8.05 -4.54 10.22
CA PHE A 130 8.98 -3.41 10.11
C PHE A 130 8.44 -2.15 10.76
N GLU A 131 9.35 -1.22 11.06
CA GLU A 131 8.98 0.13 11.42
C GLU A 131 8.57 0.92 10.16
N PRO A 132 7.55 1.80 10.26
CA PRO A 132 6.83 2.22 11.46
C PRO A 132 5.70 1.30 11.95
N PRO A 133 5.09 0.38 11.14
CA PRO A 133 3.91 -0.38 11.58
C PRO A 133 4.13 -1.19 12.86
N ASN A 134 5.32 -1.81 13.00
CA ASN A 134 5.65 -2.62 14.16
C ASN A 134 5.57 -1.85 15.49
N SER A 135 5.87 -0.55 15.49
CA SER A 135 5.92 0.30 16.70
C SER A 135 4.72 1.25 16.84
N ARG A 136 3.70 1.12 16.00
CA ARG A 136 2.51 1.97 16.11
C ARG A 136 1.63 1.60 17.30
N PRO A 137 1.07 2.59 18.02
CA PRO A 137 0.20 2.32 19.17
C PRO A 137 -0.98 1.41 18.85
N ASP A 138 -1.57 1.53 17.63
CA ASP A 138 -2.64 0.63 17.18
C ASP A 138 -2.22 -0.84 17.17
N ASN A 139 -0.94 -1.11 16.96
CA ASN A 139 -0.35 -2.45 16.92
C ASN A 139 0.17 -2.92 18.29
N GLY A 140 -0.20 -2.26 19.36
CA GLY A 140 0.18 -2.63 20.72
C GLY A 140 0.03 -4.13 20.98
N ASN A 141 1.12 -4.75 21.42
CA ASN A 141 1.25 -6.19 21.71
C ASN A 141 1.20 -7.15 20.50
N LEU A 142 1.03 -6.70 19.24
CA LEU A 142 1.02 -7.61 18.06
C LEU A 142 2.41 -8.22 17.77
N ASP A 143 3.48 -7.65 18.27
CA ASP A 143 4.80 -8.26 18.32
C ASP A 143 4.78 -9.64 19.02
N LYS A 144 3.95 -9.80 20.07
CA LYS A 144 3.75 -11.09 20.76
C LYS A 144 2.98 -12.07 19.87
N ALA A 145 1.98 -11.61 19.10
CA ALA A 145 1.26 -12.48 18.17
C ALA A 145 2.20 -13.08 17.11
N ARG A 146 3.05 -12.26 16.51
CA ARG A 146 4.09 -12.74 15.57
C ARG A 146 5.10 -13.66 16.26
N ARG A 147 5.45 -13.39 17.50
CA ARG A 147 6.37 -14.25 18.27
C ARG A 147 5.75 -15.63 18.54
N LEU A 148 4.44 -15.72 18.78
CA LEU A 148 3.74 -17.00 18.92
C LEU A 148 3.75 -17.81 17.62
N LEU A 149 3.74 -17.17 16.46
CA LEU A 149 3.83 -17.82 15.15
C LEU A 149 5.26 -18.21 14.74
N TRP A 150 6.29 -17.71 15.41
CA TRP A 150 7.68 -17.97 15.00
C TRP A 150 8.04 -19.46 14.89
N PRO A 151 7.65 -20.35 15.82
CA PRO A 151 7.94 -21.79 15.68
C PRO A 151 7.35 -22.39 14.40
N ILE A 152 6.15 -21.97 14.01
CA ILE A 152 5.51 -22.38 12.77
C ILE A 152 6.29 -21.85 11.56
N LYS A 153 6.59 -20.55 11.54
CA LYS A 153 7.39 -19.95 10.46
C LYS A 153 8.74 -20.63 10.31
N GLN A 154 9.38 -20.99 11.42
CA GLN A 154 10.65 -21.72 11.42
C GLN A 154 10.52 -23.13 10.83
N GLN A 155 9.42 -23.82 11.08
CA GLN A 155 9.15 -25.18 10.60
C GLN A 155 8.89 -25.19 9.08
N TYR A 156 8.07 -24.28 8.58
CA TYR A 156 7.66 -24.24 7.17
C TYR A 156 8.62 -23.38 6.29
N GLY A 157 9.45 -22.55 6.90
CA GLY A 157 10.49 -21.78 6.20
C GLY A 157 9.93 -20.90 5.06
N ASN A 158 10.49 -21.06 3.88
CA ASN A 158 10.12 -20.27 2.70
C ASN A 158 8.88 -20.79 1.96
N GLN A 159 8.30 -21.92 2.37
CA GLN A 159 7.06 -22.44 1.79
C GLN A 159 5.86 -21.54 2.09
N ILE A 160 5.92 -20.74 3.16
CA ILE A 160 4.93 -19.72 3.49
C ILE A 160 5.63 -18.42 3.85
N SER A 161 5.25 -17.31 3.23
CA SER A 161 5.71 -15.97 3.62
C SER A 161 5.14 -15.55 4.97
N TRP A 162 5.73 -14.57 5.64
CA TRP A 162 5.11 -13.94 6.80
C TRP A 162 3.80 -13.25 6.44
N ALA A 163 3.76 -12.63 5.26
CA ALA A 163 2.57 -11.97 4.75
C ALA A 163 1.38 -12.94 4.67
N ASP A 164 1.57 -14.09 4.02
CA ASP A 164 0.54 -15.13 3.92
C ASP A 164 0.24 -15.80 5.27
N LEU A 165 1.25 -16.07 6.09
CA LEU A 165 1.07 -16.71 7.40
C LEU A 165 0.22 -15.86 8.36
N MET A 166 0.42 -14.53 8.38
CA MET A 166 -0.37 -13.65 9.25
C MET A 166 -1.85 -13.62 8.84
N VAL A 167 -2.15 -13.60 7.55
CA VAL A 167 -3.53 -13.66 7.03
C VAL A 167 -4.15 -15.02 7.28
N LEU A 168 -3.43 -16.10 6.96
CA LEU A 168 -3.90 -17.47 7.17
C LEU A 168 -4.19 -17.74 8.66
N ALA A 169 -3.33 -17.26 9.57
CA ALA A 169 -3.54 -17.42 11.00
C ALA A 169 -4.83 -16.72 11.47
N GLY A 170 -5.20 -15.58 10.88
CA GLY A 170 -6.48 -14.93 11.13
C GLY A 170 -7.68 -15.74 10.64
N ASN A 171 -7.59 -16.37 9.46
CA ASN A 171 -8.63 -17.25 8.93
C ASN A 171 -8.81 -18.50 9.81
N VAL A 172 -7.72 -19.21 10.07
CA VAL A 172 -7.74 -20.41 10.93
C VAL A 172 -8.28 -20.09 12.32
N ALA A 173 -7.97 -18.91 12.85
CA ALA A 173 -8.49 -18.44 14.13
C ALA A 173 -10.01 -18.30 14.12
N MET A 174 -10.57 -17.69 13.08
CA MET A 174 -12.03 -17.57 12.95
C MET A 174 -12.71 -18.93 12.76
N GLU A 175 -12.11 -19.81 11.97
CA GLU A 175 -12.61 -21.17 11.75
C GLU A 175 -12.57 -22.01 13.05
N ASN A 176 -11.49 -21.89 13.83
CA ASN A 176 -11.39 -22.49 15.16
C ASN A 176 -12.50 -22.02 16.13
N MET A 177 -12.92 -20.78 15.99
CA MET A 177 -13.99 -20.18 16.78
C MET A 177 -15.40 -20.40 16.17
N GLY A 178 -15.52 -21.23 15.13
CA GLY A 178 -16.79 -21.66 14.55
C GLY A 178 -17.36 -20.77 13.44
N PHE A 179 -16.56 -19.85 12.88
CA PHE A 179 -16.94 -19.06 11.70
C PHE A 179 -16.46 -19.74 10.40
N THR A 180 -17.25 -19.69 9.36
CA THR A 180 -16.86 -20.18 8.04
C THR A 180 -16.30 -19.04 7.20
N THR A 181 -15.00 -19.05 6.91
CA THR A 181 -14.38 -18.04 6.06
C THR A 181 -14.78 -18.20 4.60
N PHE A 182 -14.66 -17.13 3.80
CA PHE A 182 -14.97 -17.21 2.36
C PHE A 182 -13.89 -17.99 1.58
N GLY A 183 -12.68 -18.05 2.12
CA GLY A 183 -11.52 -18.75 1.58
C GLY A 183 -10.23 -18.05 1.91
N PHE A 184 -9.14 -18.56 1.32
CA PHE A 184 -7.79 -18.03 1.46
C PHE A 184 -7.05 -18.15 0.13
N ALA A 185 -6.29 -17.14 -0.23
CA ALA A 185 -5.31 -17.23 -1.30
C ALA A 185 -3.92 -16.86 -0.74
N GLY A 186 -2.94 -17.73 -1.00
CA GLY A 186 -1.53 -17.39 -0.91
C GLY A 186 -1.08 -16.58 -2.12
N GLY A 187 0.17 -16.16 -2.12
CA GLY A 187 0.80 -15.42 -3.23
C GLY A 187 1.39 -14.07 -2.84
N ARG A 188 1.30 -13.69 -1.56
CA ARG A 188 2.00 -12.52 -1.00
C ARG A 188 3.45 -12.90 -0.75
N THR A 189 4.37 -12.12 -1.27
CA THR A 189 5.80 -12.29 -0.99
C THR A 189 6.22 -11.48 0.23
N ASP A 190 7.34 -11.87 0.86
CA ASP A 190 7.90 -11.10 1.96
C ASP A 190 8.82 -10.00 1.46
N ASP A 191 8.63 -8.78 1.96
CA ASP A 191 9.62 -7.72 1.89
C ASP A 191 10.75 -7.96 2.90
N TRP A 192 11.91 -7.38 2.61
CA TRP A 192 13.11 -7.52 3.43
C TRP A 192 13.60 -6.19 4.02
N GLU A 193 12.86 -5.13 3.74
CA GLU A 193 13.05 -3.79 4.27
C GLU A 193 11.70 -3.07 4.38
N PRO A 194 11.62 -1.99 5.18
CA PRO A 194 10.41 -1.18 5.23
C PRO A 194 10.08 -0.59 3.86
N GLU A 195 8.81 -0.52 3.53
CA GLU A 195 8.37 0.23 2.35
C GLU A 195 8.69 1.72 2.52
N TRP A 196 9.34 2.32 1.53
CA TRP A 196 9.70 3.73 1.51
C TRP A 196 8.71 4.51 0.66
N VAL A 197 8.01 5.46 1.29
CA VAL A 197 7.04 6.33 0.61
C VAL A 197 7.09 7.73 1.19
N TYR A 198 6.52 8.70 0.47
CA TYR A 198 6.29 10.02 1.01
C TYR A 198 5.09 10.02 1.95
N TRP A 199 5.32 10.42 3.20
CA TRP A 199 4.25 10.58 4.17
C TRP A 199 3.37 11.77 3.84
N GLY A 200 2.07 11.57 3.92
CA GLY A 200 1.11 12.67 3.81
C GLY A 200 1.02 13.53 5.07
N PRO A 201 0.00 14.40 5.14
CA PRO A 201 -0.17 15.37 6.23
C PRO A 201 -0.45 14.74 7.60
N GLU A 202 -0.74 13.45 7.69
CA GLU A 202 -0.97 12.72 8.95
C GLU A 202 0.36 12.30 9.60
N ALA A 203 1.30 13.24 9.76
CA ALA A 203 2.58 12.98 10.40
C ALA A 203 2.45 12.63 11.91
N LYS A 204 1.30 12.92 12.53
CA LYS A 204 0.99 12.54 13.90
C LYS A 204 0.16 11.27 13.93
N MET A 205 0.61 10.34 14.76
CA MET A 205 0.19 8.97 14.71
C MET A 205 -1.20 8.66 15.15
N LEU A 206 -1.80 9.34 15.95
CA LEU A 206 -3.11 9.01 16.48
C LEU A 206 -3.96 10.22 16.44
N ALA A 207 -5.20 9.96 16.38
CA ALA A 207 -6.17 10.92 16.75
C ALA A 207 -6.73 11.79 15.67
N ASP A 208 -7.50 12.54 16.17
CA ASP A 208 -8.39 13.50 15.61
C ASP A 208 -7.64 14.60 14.85
N GLU A 209 -6.37 14.81 15.12
CA GLU A 209 -5.53 15.81 14.44
C GLU A 209 -5.28 15.50 12.94
N ARG A 210 -5.51 14.28 12.51
CA ARG A 210 -5.45 13.88 11.10
C ARG A 210 -6.61 14.40 10.26
N TYR A 211 -7.72 14.72 10.89
CA TYR A 211 -8.90 15.23 10.21
C TYR A 211 -8.77 16.73 9.91
N ALA A 212 -9.15 17.12 8.69
CA ALA A 212 -9.27 18.51 8.30
C ALA A 212 -10.58 19.12 8.83
N GLU A 213 -10.82 20.39 8.50
CA GLU A 213 -12.10 21.05 8.78
C GLU A 213 -13.26 20.23 8.16
N GLY A 214 -14.34 20.06 8.89
CA GLY A 214 -15.45 19.18 8.49
C GLY A 214 -15.20 17.70 8.67
N ARG A 215 -14.11 17.32 9.38
CA ARG A 215 -13.69 15.94 9.67
C ARG A 215 -13.49 15.08 8.43
N GLN A 216 -13.02 15.67 7.36
CA GLN A 216 -12.53 14.92 6.22
C GLN A 216 -11.03 14.62 6.40
N LEU A 217 -10.61 13.41 6.08
CA LEU A 217 -9.20 13.12 5.97
C LEU A 217 -8.62 13.90 4.77
N ARG A 218 -7.47 14.53 4.96
CA ARG A 218 -6.80 15.21 3.85
C ARG A 218 -6.50 14.20 2.75
N SER A 219 -6.56 14.65 1.51
CA SER A 219 -6.15 13.82 0.38
C SER A 219 -4.69 13.40 0.55
N GLY A 220 -4.41 12.14 0.36
CA GLY A 220 -3.08 11.53 0.57
C GLY A 220 -3.13 10.43 1.61
N LEU A 221 -2.08 9.71 1.68
CA LEU A 221 -1.92 8.44 2.22
C LEU A 221 -1.32 8.31 3.50
N ALA A 222 -1.57 9.11 4.33
CA ALA A 222 -0.77 9.18 5.49
C ALA A 222 -0.81 8.00 6.44
N ALA A 223 -1.71 7.15 6.47
CA ALA A 223 -1.77 6.15 7.51
C ALA A 223 -1.27 4.76 7.12
N VAL A 224 -0.83 4.57 5.89
CA VAL A 224 -0.61 3.24 5.33
C VAL A 224 0.46 2.48 6.04
N GLN A 225 1.69 2.96 6.05
CA GLN A 225 2.76 2.33 6.78
C GLN A 225 2.76 2.69 8.26
N MET A 226 1.85 3.54 8.66
CA MET A 226 1.68 3.87 10.07
C MET A 226 0.82 2.86 10.81
N GLY A 227 0.11 1.98 10.12
CA GLY A 227 -0.77 0.99 10.74
C GLY A 227 -2.02 1.61 11.37
N LEU A 228 -2.37 2.84 11.03
CA LEU A 228 -3.58 3.49 11.54
C LEU A 228 -4.81 2.97 10.79
N ILE A 229 -5.59 2.16 11.45
CA ILE A 229 -6.76 1.49 10.89
C ILE A 229 -8.05 1.78 11.64
N TYR A 230 -7.95 2.47 12.76
CA TYR A 230 -9.09 2.80 13.61
C TYR A 230 -9.47 4.26 13.54
N VAL A 231 -10.72 4.52 13.89
CA VAL A 231 -11.20 5.81 14.35
C VAL A 231 -11.17 5.85 15.88
N ASN A 232 -11.28 7.04 16.49
CA ASN A 232 -11.28 7.14 17.95
C ASN A 232 -12.51 6.42 18.55
N PRO A 233 -12.34 5.31 19.30
CA PRO A 233 -13.45 4.53 19.82
C PRO A 233 -14.24 5.24 20.91
N GLU A 234 -13.67 6.27 21.54
CA GLU A 234 -14.37 7.15 22.49
C GLU A 234 -15.28 8.18 21.79
N GLY A 235 -15.17 8.26 20.45
CA GLY A 235 -15.82 9.25 19.59
C GLY A 235 -14.88 10.37 19.15
N PRO A 236 -15.26 11.17 18.15
CA PRO A 236 -14.42 12.22 17.58
C PRO A 236 -13.97 13.25 18.62
N ASN A 237 -12.65 13.44 18.77
CA ASN A 237 -12.03 14.26 19.81
C ASN A 237 -12.42 13.85 21.24
N GLY A 238 -12.69 12.55 21.48
CA GLY A 238 -13.19 12.05 22.75
C GLY A 238 -14.64 12.49 23.09
N ASN A 239 -15.36 13.00 22.08
CA ASN A 239 -16.78 13.33 22.23
C ASN A 239 -17.64 12.09 21.95
N PRO A 240 -18.42 11.59 22.92
CA PRO A 240 -19.18 10.35 22.81
C PRO A 240 -20.46 10.53 21.95
N ASP A 241 -20.31 10.98 20.73
CA ASP A 241 -21.38 11.15 19.76
C ASP A 241 -21.30 10.06 18.67
N PRO A 242 -22.23 9.07 18.68
CA PRO A 242 -22.24 7.98 17.70
C PRO A 242 -22.45 8.42 16.26
N LEU A 243 -23.17 9.55 16.02
CA LEU A 243 -23.40 10.03 14.66
C LEU A 243 -22.16 10.69 14.06
N LEU A 244 -21.40 11.42 14.88
CA LEU A 244 -20.11 11.95 14.45
C LEU A 244 -19.10 10.81 14.25
N ALA A 245 -19.11 9.78 15.10
CA ALA A 245 -18.27 8.60 14.94
C ALA A 245 -18.62 7.84 13.65
N ALA A 246 -19.90 7.74 13.26
CA ALA A 246 -20.31 7.14 12.00
C ALA A 246 -19.70 7.84 10.77
N HIS A 247 -19.56 9.15 10.82
CA HIS A 247 -18.87 9.92 9.76
C HIS A 247 -17.40 9.50 9.64
N ASP A 248 -16.67 9.46 10.74
CA ASP A 248 -15.25 9.08 10.75
C ASP A 248 -15.04 7.61 10.30
N ILE A 249 -15.94 6.71 10.72
CA ILE A 249 -15.94 5.32 10.29
C ILE A 249 -16.10 5.24 8.77
N ARG A 250 -17.12 5.91 8.22
CA ARG A 250 -17.40 5.88 6.77
C ARG A 250 -16.24 6.45 5.96
N GLU A 251 -15.63 7.53 6.42
CA GLU A 251 -14.45 8.13 5.79
C GLU A 251 -13.25 7.16 5.82
N THR A 252 -12.98 6.53 6.95
CA THR A 252 -11.83 5.62 7.11
C THR A 252 -12.04 4.31 6.33
N PHE A 253 -13.18 3.66 6.48
CA PHE A 253 -13.47 2.40 5.80
C PHE A 253 -13.66 2.58 4.29
N GLY A 254 -14.24 3.71 3.86
CA GLY A 254 -14.33 4.05 2.44
C GLY A 254 -12.94 4.12 1.78
N ARG A 255 -11.93 4.62 2.49
CA ARG A 255 -10.53 4.62 2.00
C ARG A 255 -9.91 3.23 1.94
N MET A 256 -10.43 2.26 2.69
CA MET A 256 -10.09 0.83 2.56
C MET A 256 -10.93 0.12 1.47
N ALA A 257 -11.66 0.86 0.65
CA ALA A 257 -12.58 0.36 -0.38
C ALA A 257 -13.85 -0.34 0.16
N MET A 258 -14.23 -0.13 1.44
CA MET A 258 -15.41 -0.73 2.04
C MET A 258 -16.63 0.20 1.90
N ASN A 259 -17.76 -0.35 1.47
CA ASN A 259 -19.06 0.31 1.52
C ASN A 259 -19.70 0.18 2.91
N ASP A 260 -20.91 0.75 3.11
CA ASP A 260 -21.60 0.72 4.40
C ASP A 260 -21.92 -0.71 4.86
N GLU A 261 -22.31 -1.59 3.95
CA GLU A 261 -22.62 -2.99 4.26
C GLU A 261 -21.38 -3.78 4.71
N GLU A 262 -20.29 -3.67 3.94
CA GLU A 262 -19.00 -4.28 4.27
C GLU A 262 -18.45 -3.72 5.59
N THR A 263 -18.61 -2.42 5.83
CA THR A 263 -18.21 -1.74 7.07
C THR A 263 -18.95 -2.28 8.29
N VAL A 264 -20.28 -2.37 8.21
CA VAL A 264 -21.10 -2.93 9.30
C VAL A 264 -20.76 -4.41 9.52
N ALA A 265 -20.60 -5.18 8.45
CA ALA A 265 -20.24 -6.59 8.53
C ALA A 265 -18.88 -6.79 9.23
N LEU A 266 -17.88 -6.00 8.86
CA LEU A 266 -16.54 -6.06 9.43
C LEU A 266 -16.52 -5.67 10.93
N ILE A 267 -17.19 -4.60 11.31
CA ILE A 267 -17.25 -4.15 12.71
C ILE A 267 -18.01 -5.18 13.56
N ALA A 268 -19.23 -5.54 13.15
CA ALA A 268 -20.06 -6.48 13.92
C ALA A 268 -19.45 -7.88 13.98
N GLY A 269 -18.83 -8.34 12.87
CA GLY A 269 -18.16 -9.63 12.79
C GLY A 269 -16.89 -9.66 13.65
N GLY A 270 -16.04 -8.64 13.53
CA GLY A 270 -14.80 -8.54 14.31
C GLY A 270 -15.05 -8.45 15.82
N HIS A 271 -16.01 -7.61 16.23
CA HIS A 271 -16.36 -7.42 17.64
C HIS A 271 -17.22 -8.57 18.23
N SER A 272 -17.59 -9.56 17.41
CA SER A 272 -18.12 -10.83 17.95
C SER A 272 -17.05 -11.64 18.69
N PHE A 273 -15.76 -11.34 18.48
CA PHE A 273 -14.63 -12.04 19.04
C PHE A 273 -13.82 -11.17 20.03
N GLY A 274 -13.31 -11.80 21.08
CA GLY A 274 -12.31 -11.24 21.99
C GLY A 274 -12.81 -10.16 22.92
N LYS A 275 -11.85 -9.37 23.38
CA LYS A 275 -12.05 -8.25 24.29
C LYS A 275 -11.05 -7.14 24.01
N ALA A 276 -11.35 -5.94 24.46
CA ALA A 276 -10.39 -4.84 24.60
C ALA A 276 -9.64 -4.92 25.93
N HIS A 277 -8.44 -4.33 26.00
CA HIS A 277 -7.55 -4.37 27.17
C HIS A 277 -7.21 -2.96 27.65
N GLY A 278 -7.64 -2.66 28.85
CA GLY A 278 -7.45 -1.39 29.54
C GLY A 278 -7.47 -1.57 31.06
N ALA A 279 -6.81 -2.65 31.52
CA ALA A 279 -6.75 -2.98 32.96
C ALA A 279 -6.08 -1.88 33.78
N HIS A 280 -5.14 -1.14 33.22
CA HIS A 280 -4.38 -0.06 33.85
C HIS A 280 -4.21 1.12 32.92
N LYS A 281 -3.85 2.29 33.48
CA LYS A 281 -3.48 3.44 32.67
C LYS A 281 -2.14 3.17 31.98
N PRO A 282 -2.06 3.28 30.65
CA PRO A 282 -0.82 3.01 29.91
C PRO A 282 0.37 3.81 30.42
N ASP A 283 0.19 5.10 30.68
CA ASP A 283 1.24 6.01 31.15
C ASP A 283 1.88 5.61 32.49
N ASP A 284 1.18 4.80 33.28
CA ASP A 284 1.67 4.39 34.61
C ASP A 284 2.63 3.18 34.53
N CYS A 285 2.55 2.37 33.46
CA CYS A 285 3.22 1.06 33.50
C CYS A 285 3.60 0.46 32.13
N VAL A 286 3.13 0.97 31.02
CA VAL A 286 3.50 0.44 29.72
C VAL A 286 4.80 1.09 29.23
N GLY A 287 5.79 0.25 28.95
CA GLY A 287 7.09 0.67 28.41
C GLY A 287 7.02 1.09 26.94
N PRO A 288 8.18 1.40 26.36
CA PRO A 288 8.26 1.82 24.96
C PRO A 288 7.74 0.76 23.98
N GLU A 289 7.48 1.22 22.77
CA GLU A 289 7.23 0.39 21.59
C GLU A 289 8.49 -0.42 21.20
N PRO A 290 8.36 -1.44 20.32
CA PRO A 290 9.49 -2.32 19.96
C PRO A 290 10.77 -1.60 19.56
N THR A 291 10.70 -0.52 18.77
CA THR A 291 11.87 0.27 18.37
C THR A 291 12.51 1.02 19.53
N GLY A 292 11.71 1.47 20.48
CA GLY A 292 12.17 2.25 21.64
C GLY A 292 12.70 1.39 22.80
N GLU A 293 12.44 0.08 22.80
CA GLU A 293 12.87 -0.81 23.86
C GLU A 293 14.37 -1.10 23.87
N ALA A 294 14.86 -1.51 25.03
CA ALA A 294 16.25 -1.88 25.20
C ALA A 294 16.63 -3.11 24.36
N ILE A 295 17.86 -3.15 23.87
CA ILE A 295 18.35 -4.25 23.03
C ILE A 295 18.20 -5.64 23.65
N VAL A 296 18.18 -5.73 24.97
CA VAL A 296 17.99 -6.99 25.71
C VAL A 296 16.57 -7.55 25.60
N GLU A 297 15.59 -6.73 25.24
CA GLU A 297 14.21 -7.13 25.01
C GLU A 297 13.98 -7.77 23.63
N GLN A 298 14.98 -7.76 22.77
CA GLN A 298 15.03 -8.49 21.49
C GLN A 298 13.84 -8.21 20.57
N GLY A 299 13.45 -6.93 20.48
CA GLY A 299 12.35 -6.48 19.61
C GLY A 299 10.95 -6.74 20.19
N ILE A 300 10.84 -7.05 21.47
CA ILE A 300 9.56 -7.11 22.18
C ILE A 300 9.34 -5.78 22.91
N GLY A 301 8.30 -5.05 22.51
CA GLY A 301 7.93 -3.76 23.07
C GLY A 301 6.75 -3.82 24.05
N TRP A 302 6.30 -2.64 24.47
CA TRP A 302 5.15 -2.45 25.36
C TRP A 302 5.19 -3.32 26.63
N LYS A 303 6.38 -3.41 27.23
CA LYS A 303 6.56 -4.14 28.46
C LYS A 303 5.71 -3.51 29.57
N ASN A 304 4.79 -4.30 30.12
CA ASN A 304 3.88 -3.82 31.16
C ASN A 304 4.39 -4.19 32.53
N THR A 305 4.49 -3.22 33.44
CA THR A 305 4.96 -3.37 34.81
C THR A 305 3.83 -3.33 35.84
N CYS A 306 2.58 -3.13 35.45
CA CYS A 306 1.42 -3.21 36.30
C CYS A 306 1.03 -4.68 36.55
N GLY A 307 0.72 -5.03 37.77
CA GLY A 307 0.30 -6.38 38.13
C GLY A 307 1.28 -7.45 37.65
N LYS A 308 0.78 -8.40 36.88
CA LYS A 308 1.58 -9.45 36.22
C LYS A 308 2.20 -9.01 34.89
N GLY A 309 1.76 -7.89 34.34
CA GLY A 309 2.19 -7.38 33.05
C GLY A 309 1.53 -8.05 31.84
N ASN A 310 0.68 -9.04 32.04
CA ASN A 310 -0.07 -9.78 31.04
C ASN A 310 -1.35 -10.36 31.65
N ALA A 311 -2.07 -11.21 30.94
CA ALA A 311 -3.34 -11.80 31.39
C ALA A 311 -4.35 -10.71 31.81
N GLU A 312 -4.89 -10.80 33.02
CA GLU A 312 -5.84 -9.83 33.57
C GLU A 312 -5.29 -8.40 33.66
N ASP A 313 -3.98 -8.22 33.64
CA ASP A 313 -3.31 -6.92 33.71
C ASP A 313 -2.91 -6.36 32.32
N THR A 314 -3.33 -7.00 31.23
CA THR A 314 -2.97 -6.58 29.87
C THR A 314 -3.51 -5.18 29.57
N VAL A 315 -2.68 -4.38 28.89
CA VAL A 315 -3.02 -3.04 28.40
C VAL A 315 -2.71 -2.95 26.89
N THR A 316 -3.70 -2.49 26.09
CA THR A 316 -3.54 -2.14 24.67
C THR A 316 -4.17 -0.79 24.37
N SER A 317 -5.50 -0.76 24.13
CA SER A 317 -6.24 0.45 23.75
C SER A 317 -6.66 1.34 24.90
N GLY A 318 -6.62 0.84 26.12
CA GLY A 318 -7.17 1.53 27.29
C GLY A 318 -8.67 1.32 27.51
N LEU A 319 -9.41 0.80 26.53
CA LEU A 319 -10.78 0.31 26.69
C LEU A 319 -10.74 -1.09 27.30
N GLU A 320 -11.77 -1.49 28.06
CA GLU A 320 -11.76 -2.78 28.77
C GLU A 320 -13.08 -3.51 28.64
N GLY A 321 -13.02 -4.81 28.31
CA GLY A 321 -14.16 -5.71 28.30
C GLY A 321 -14.49 -6.31 26.93
N ALA A 322 -15.40 -7.27 26.92
CA ALA A 322 -15.88 -7.95 25.72
C ALA A 322 -17.33 -7.56 25.39
N TRP A 323 -17.69 -7.68 24.12
CA TRP A 323 -19.02 -7.33 23.60
C TRP A 323 -20.05 -8.43 23.77
N THR A 324 -19.58 -9.67 23.92
CA THR A 324 -20.44 -10.88 23.93
C THR A 324 -20.13 -11.78 25.13
N ALA A 325 -21.05 -12.68 25.46
CA ALA A 325 -20.85 -13.69 26.49
C ALA A 325 -19.99 -14.88 26.02
N THR A 326 -19.72 -14.97 24.71
CA THR A 326 -18.93 -16.05 24.08
C THR A 326 -17.81 -15.51 23.20
N PRO A 327 -16.79 -14.84 23.80
CA PRO A 327 -15.79 -14.08 23.01
C PRO A 327 -14.88 -14.95 22.11
N THR A 328 -14.91 -16.26 22.25
CA THR A 328 -14.15 -17.21 21.42
C THR A 328 -15.05 -18.13 20.59
N GLN A 329 -16.30 -17.71 20.34
CA GLN A 329 -17.25 -18.44 19.51
C GLN A 329 -18.02 -17.48 18.61
N TRP A 330 -18.10 -17.80 17.35
CA TRP A 330 -18.93 -17.06 16.38
C TRP A 330 -20.41 -17.06 16.82
N SER A 331 -21.02 -15.89 16.81
CA SER A 331 -22.44 -15.74 17.12
C SER A 331 -22.98 -14.38 16.67
N ILE A 332 -24.30 -14.28 16.57
CA ILE A 332 -25.04 -13.03 16.33
C ILE A 332 -25.11 -12.12 17.58
N MET A 333 -24.49 -12.53 18.68
CA MET A 333 -24.71 -11.94 20.00
C MET A 333 -24.27 -10.48 20.10
N TYR A 334 -23.26 -10.06 19.32
CA TYR A 334 -22.87 -8.65 19.24
C TYR A 334 -24.05 -7.77 18.81
N LEU A 335 -24.68 -8.07 17.69
CA LEU A 335 -25.85 -7.33 17.18
C LEU A 335 -27.05 -7.48 18.11
N ALA A 336 -27.26 -8.65 18.68
CA ALA A 336 -28.32 -8.86 19.64
C ALA A 336 -28.16 -7.95 20.89
N ASN A 337 -26.98 -7.92 21.48
CA ASN A 337 -26.67 -7.03 22.61
C ASN A 337 -26.81 -5.55 22.24
N LEU A 338 -26.30 -5.14 21.08
CA LEU A 338 -26.36 -3.75 20.61
C LEU A 338 -27.80 -3.22 20.61
N PHE A 339 -28.78 -4.03 20.19
CA PHE A 339 -30.17 -3.63 20.10
C PHE A 339 -31.04 -3.97 21.30
N ALA A 340 -30.65 -4.98 22.09
CA ALA A 340 -31.45 -5.42 23.26
C ALA A 340 -31.36 -4.45 24.44
N TYR A 341 -30.22 -3.76 24.60
CA TYR A 341 -29.98 -2.90 25.75
C TYR A 341 -30.05 -1.41 25.39
N GLU A 342 -30.47 -0.61 26.37
CA GLU A 342 -30.14 0.81 26.42
C GLU A 342 -28.74 0.96 27.05
N TRP A 343 -27.97 1.92 26.56
CA TRP A 343 -26.57 2.08 26.89
C TRP A 343 -26.33 3.36 27.68
N GLU A 344 -25.51 3.27 28.73
CA GLU A 344 -25.05 4.43 29.52
C GLU A 344 -23.54 4.50 29.53
N GLN A 345 -23.00 5.70 29.62
CA GLN A 345 -21.56 5.94 29.64
C GLN A 345 -20.93 5.41 30.91
N THR A 346 -19.77 4.80 30.78
CA THR A 346 -18.90 4.35 31.85
C THR A 346 -17.44 4.58 31.49
N ARG A 347 -16.54 4.24 32.39
CA ARG A 347 -15.10 4.31 32.10
C ARG A 347 -14.43 2.98 32.43
N SER A 348 -13.45 2.63 31.58
CA SER A 348 -12.54 1.51 31.84
C SER A 348 -11.66 1.79 33.06
N PRO A 349 -10.96 0.80 33.64
CA PRO A 349 -9.96 1.01 34.67
C PRO A 349 -8.82 1.97 34.23
N ALA A 350 -8.47 1.96 32.95
CA ALA A 350 -7.54 2.92 32.36
C ALA A 350 -8.07 4.35 32.27
N GLY A 351 -9.38 4.55 32.42
CA GLY A 351 -10.06 5.85 32.37
C GLY A 351 -10.68 6.19 31.02
N ALA A 352 -10.54 5.34 30.01
CA ALA A 352 -11.14 5.54 28.69
C ALA A 352 -12.67 5.45 28.75
N LEU A 353 -13.36 6.27 27.95
CA LEU A 353 -14.81 6.30 27.90
C LEU A 353 -15.35 5.13 27.07
N GLN A 354 -16.30 4.41 27.64
CA GLN A 354 -17.01 3.31 27.00
C GLN A 354 -18.46 3.25 27.47
N TRP A 355 -19.24 2.29 27.02
CA TRP A 355 -20.64 2.17 27.31
C TRP A 355 -20.96 0.79 27.89
N GLN A 356 -21.88 0.76 28.84
CA GLN A 356 -22.41 -0.45 29.48
C GLN A 356 -23.93 -0.48 29.41
N PRO A 357 -24.58 -1.65 29.53
CA PRO A 357 -26.02 -1.71 29.64
C PRO A 357 -26.52 -0.92 30.85
N LYS A 358 -27.55 -0.09 30.62
CA LYS A 358 -28.12 0.80 31.62
C LYS A 358 -28.71 0.02 32.79
N ASP A 359 -28.69 0.65 33.95
CA ASP A 359 -29.30 0.15 35.20
C ASP A 359 -28.75 -1.25 35.64
N GLY A 360 -27.51 -1.58 35.26
CA GLY A 360 -26.86 -2.85 35.62
C GLY A 360 -27.46 -4.06 34.87
N ALA A 361 -28.17 -3.85 33.79
CA ALA A 361 -28.64 -4.95 32.94
C ALA A 361 -27.45 -5.79 32.44
N ALA A 362 -27.65 -7.09 32.26
CA ALA A 362 -26.63 -8.05 31.85
C ALA A 362 -25.36 -8.13 32.72
N ALA A 363 -25.40 -7.63 33.96
CA ALA A 363 -24.26 -7.78 34.87
C ALA A 363 -23.90 -9.27 35.08
N GLY A 364 -22.62 -9.60 34.98
CA GLY A 364 -22.11 -10.95 35.18
C GLY A 364 -22.37 -11.94 34.04
N THR A 365 -22.85 -11.49 32.89
CA THR A 365 -23.14 -12.39 31.74
C THR A 365 -21.92 -12.68 30.86
N VAL A 366 -20.90 -11.82 30.89
CA VAL A 366 -19.64 -11.99 30.14
C VAL A 366 -18.60 -12.58 31.11
N PRO A 367 -18.02 -13.74 30.83
CA PRO A 367 -16.97 -14.32 31.72
C PRO A 367 -15.72 -13.42 31.74
N ASP A 368 -14.98 -13.44 32.84
CA ASP A 368 -13.64 -12.90 32.86
C ASP A 368 -12.69 -13.76 32.00
N ALA A 369 -11.70 -13.14 31.36
CA ALA A 369 -10.79 -13.86 30.48
C ALA A 369 -9.82 -14.79 31.21
N HIS A 370 -9.48 -14.49 32.47
CA HIS A 370 -8.43 -15.16 33.25
C HIS A 370 -8.86 -15.58 34.66
N LEU A 371 -9.95 -15.02 35.19
CA LEU A 371 -10.39 -15.23 36.56
C LEU A 371 -11.67 -16.09 36.59
N GLU A 372 -11.55 -17.32 37.08
CA GLU A 372 -12.68 -18.24 37.14
C GLU A 372 -13.78 -17.72 38.08
N GLY A 373 -15.02 -17.81 37.65
CA GLY A 373 -16.19 -17.41 38.44
C GLY A 373 -16.42 -15.88 38.52
N VAL A 374 -15.61 -15.09 37.87
CA VAL A 374 -15.81 -13.64 37.70
C VAL A 374 -16.56 -13.36 36.42
N GLY A 375 -17.54 -12.45 36.50
CA GLY A 375 -18.33 -12.04 35.31
C GLY A 375 -18.52 -10.54 35.22
N HIS A 376 -18.63 -10.05 34.01
CA HIS A 376 -18.77 -8.65 33.68
C HIS A 376 -20.07 -8.39 32.88
N ALA A 377 -20.45 -7.14 32.70
CA ALA A 377 -21.43 -6.76 31.70
C ALA A 377 -20.75 -6.68 30.31
N PRO A 378 -21.47 -6.89 29.20
CA PRO A 378 -20.96 -6.56 27.89
C PRO A 378 -20.69 -5.07 27.76
N VAL A 379 -19.75 -4.71 26.90
CA VAL A 379 -19.41 -3.29 26.62
C VAL A 379 -19.71 -2.93 25.19
N MET A 380 -19.91 -1.64 24.93
CA MET A 380 -19.89 -1.04 23.59
C MET A 380 -19.01 0.19 23.61
N PHE A 381 -18.45 0.52 22.44
CA PHE A 381 -17.73 1.77 22.23
C PHE A 381 -18.65 2.80 21.57
N THR A 382 -18.25 4.06 21.54
CA THR A 382 -19.03 5.08 20.82
C THR A 382 -19.13 4.74 19.34
N THR A 383 -18.09 4.16 18.77
CA THR A 383 -18.06 3.64 17.40
C THR A 383 -19.01 2.47 17.18
N ASP A 384 -19.20 1.57 18.15
CA ASP A 384 -20.21 0.49 18.06
C ASP A 384 -21.62 1.06 18.02
N LEU A 385 -21.88 2.04 18.85
CA LEU A 385 -23.20 2.69 18.90
C LEU A 385 -23.55 3.41 17.59
N SER A 386 -22.59 3.72 16.74
CA SER A 386 -22.84 4.21 15.38
C SER A 386 -23.71 3.24 14.58
N LEU A 387 -23.52 1.93 14.77
CA LEU A 387 -24.31 0.89 14.09
C LEU A 387 -25.78 0.86 14.56
N LYS A 388 -26.07 1.40 15.74
CA LYS A 388 -27.43 1.53 16.28
C LYS A 388 -28.09 2.86 15.90
N PHE A 389 -27.33 3.96 15.79
CA PHE A 389 -27.88 5.30 15.70
C PHE A 389 -27.76 5.94 14.31
N ASP A 390 -26.74 5.64 13.50
CA ASP A 390 -26.68 6.09 12.10
C ASP A 390 -27.77 5.39 11.27
N PRO A 391 -28.59 6.13 10.50
CA PRO A 391 -29.73 5.53 9.81
C PRO A 391 -29.37 4.41 8.84
N SER A 392 -28.32 4.58 8.03
CA SER A 392 -27.85 3.57 7.05
C SER A 392 -27.29 2.35 7.74
N TYR A 393 -26.39 2.55 8.71
CA TYR A 393 -25.78 1.44 9.47
C TYR A 393 -26.84 0.68 10.29
N ARG A 394 -27.81 1.39 10.85
CA ARG A 394 -28.91 0.77 11.60
C ARG A 394 -29.77 -0.14 10.75
N GLU A 395 -30.13 0.29 9.54
CA GLU A 395 -30.90 -0.51 8.60
C GLU A 395 -30.18 -1.81 8.29
N ILE A 396 -28.90 -1.73 7.95
CA ILE A 396 -28.04 -2.88 7.67
C ILE A 396 -27.91 -3.78 8.90
N SER A 397 -27.61 -3.20 10.08
CA SER A 397 -27.45 -3.97 11.31
C SER A 397 -28.71 -4.71 11.74
N GLN A 398 -29.88 -4.09 11.57
CA GLN A 398 -31.17 -4.73 11.87
C GLN A 398 -31.50 -5.84 10.87
N ARG A 399 -31.16 -5.66 9.59
CA ARG A 399 -31.29 -6.68 8.56
C ARG A 399 -30.41 -7.90 8.88
N PHE A 400 -29.17 -7.68 9.25
CA PHE A 400 -28.22 -8.72 9.67
C PHE A 400 -28.67 -9.45 10.93
N LEU A 401 -29.20 -8.71 11.93
CA LEU A 401 -29.77 -9.33 13.13
C LEU A 401 -30.96 -10.24 12.81
N ALA A 402 -31.78 -9.83 11.85
CA ALA A 402 -32.95 -10.62 11.42
C ALA A 402 -32.57 -11.80 10.51
N ASN A 403 -31.42 -11.75 9.82
CA ASN A 403 -30.95 -12.73 8.85
C ASN A 403 -29.48 -13.11 9.15
N PRO A 404 -29.22 -13.98 10.15
CA PRO A 404 -27.87 -14.34 10.55
C PRO A 404 -27.00 -14.95 9.44
N GLU A 405 -27.57 -15.73 8.53
CA GLU A 405 -26.85 -16.32 7.40
C GLU A 405 -26.38 -15.26 6.38
N GLU A 406 -27.18 -14.19 6.17
CA GLU A 406 -26.79 -13.06 5.34
C GLU A 406 -25.62 -12.30 5.98
N PHE A 407 -25.66 -12.09 7.30
CA PHE A 407 -24.57 -11.47 8.04
C PHE A 407 -23.27 -12.28 7.96
N GLU A 408 -23.36 -13.60 8.14
CA GLU A 408 -22.21 -14.50 8.06
C GLU A 408 -21.54 -14.41 6.68
N LEU A 409 -22.33 -14.48 5.60
CA LEU A 409 -21.82 -14.37 4.24
C LEU A 409 -21.23 -12.97 3.95
N ALA A 410 -21.90 -11.90 4.41
CA ALA A 410 -21.41 -10.54 4.23
C ALA A 410 -20.08 -10.32 4.94
N PHE A 411 -19.94 -10.81 6.18
CA PHE A 411 -18.68 -10.74 6.92
C PHE A 411 -17.58 -11.57 6.26
N ALA A 412 -17.89 -12.80 5.81
CA ALA A 412 -16.92 -13.65 5.14
C ALA A 412 -16.35 -12.99 3.86
N LYS A 413 -17.23 -12.41 3.02
CA LYS A 413 -16.80 -11.68 1.81
C LYS A 413 -16.06 -10.39 2.10
N ALA A 414 -16.51 -9.62 3.08
CA ALA A 414 -15.83 -8.38 3.49
C ALA A 414 -14.45 -8.65 4.10
N TRP A 415 -14.30 -9.70 4.90
CA TRP A 415 -13.02 -10.15 5.42
C TRP A 415 -12.07 -10.61 4.30
N PHE A 416 -12.57 -11.38 3.35
CA PHE A 416 -11.80 -11.81 2.19
C PHE A 416 -11.34 -10.60 1.38
N LYS A 417 -12.23 -9.63 1.12
CA LYS A 417 -11.87 -8.38 0.44
C LYS A 417 -10.80 -7.61 1.22
N LEU A 418 -10.98 -7.43 2.54
CA LEU A 418 -10.01 -6.73 3.39
C LEU A 418 -8.60 -7.32 3.25
N THR A 419 -8.51 -8.64 3.31
CA THR A 419 -7.22 -9.35 3.37
C THR A 419 -6.60 -9.66 2.00
N HIS A 420 -7.31 -9.48 0.89
CA HIS A 420 -6.84 -9.83 -0.47
C HIS A 420 -6.92 -8.67 -1.47
N ARG A 421 -7.37 -7.47 -1.02
CA ARG A 421 -7.57 -6.32 -1.90
C ARG A 421 -6.29 -5.81 -2.57
N ASP A 422 -5.17 -6.01 -1.94
CA ASP A 422 -3.83 -5.60 -2.36
C ASP A 422 -3.08 -6.64 -3.21
N MET A 423 -3.69 -7.80 -3.47
CA MET A 423 -3.03 -8.90 -4.20
C MET A 423 -3.15 -8.82 -5.73
N GLY A 424 -3.95 -7.88 -6.24
CA GLY A 424 -4.24 -7.78 -7.67
C GLY A 424 -5.18 -8.89 -8.20
N PRO A 425 -5.05 -9.28 -9.47
CA PRO A 425 -5.98 -10.20 -10.11
C PRO A 425 -5.83 -11.65 -9.64
N LYS A 426 -6.95 -12.41 -9.73
CA LYS A 426 -7.03 -13.80 -9.27
C LYS A 426 -5.97 -14.75 -9.85
N ILE A 427 -5.37 -14.44 -11.00
CA ILE A 427 -4.30 -15.27 -11.60
C ILE A 427 -3.05 -15.36 -10.69
N ARG A 428 -2.87 -14.42 -9.76
CA ARG A 428 -1.78 -14.42 -8.77
C ARG A 428 -2.07 -15.26 -7.53
N TYR A 429 -3.31 -15.73 -7.36
CA TYR A 429 -3.73 -16.42 -6.16
C TYR A 429 -3.27 -17.87 -6.17
N LEU A 430 -2.70 -18.33 -5.04
CA LEU A 430 -2.13 -19.66 -4.86
C LEU A 430 -2.92 -20.47 -3.83
N GLY A 431 -3.02 -21.77 -4.04
CA GLY A 431 -3.60 -22.73 -3.11
C GLY A 431 -5.01 -23.22 -3.49
N ASP A 432 -5.43 -24.28 -2.81
CA ASP A 432 -6.71 -24.95 -3.08
C ASP A 432 -7.90 -24.28 -2.38
N ASP A 433 -7.66 -23.40 -1.42
CA ASP A 433 -8.70 -22.65 -0.68
C ASP A 433 -9.13 -21.36 -1.40
N VAL A 434 -8.61 -21.10 -2.60
CA VAL A 434 -9.00 -19.95 -3.40
C VAL A 434 -10.45 -20.06 -3.83
N PRO A 435 -11.34 -19.10 -3.50
CA PRO A 435 -12.75 -19.18 -3.88
C PRO A 435 -12.95 -19.25 -5.40
N ASP A 436 -13.91 -20.07 -5.84
CA ASP A 436 -14.28 -20.15 -7.25
C ASP A 436 -14.94 -18.84 -7.75
N GLU A 437 -15.75 -18.21 -6.87
CA GLU A 437 -16.43 -16.95 -7.18
C GLU A 437 -15.40 -15.85 -7.47
N VAL A 438 -15.59 -15.14 -8.58
CA VAL A 438 -14.79 -13.95 -8.93
C VAL A 438 -15.59 -12.72 -8.54
N LEU A 439 -14.99 -11.88 -7.72
CA LEU A 439 -15.60 -10.67 -7.19
C LEU A 439 -15.26 -9.45 -8.07
N ALA A 440 -16.19 -8.52 -8.21
CA ALA A 440 -16.03 -7.36 -9.10
C ALA A 440 -14.77 -6.52 -8.80
N TRP A 441 -14.40 -6.40 -7.53
CA TRP A 441 -13.22 -5.65 -7.10
C TRP A 441 -11.88 -6.32 -7.45
N GLN A 442 -11.88 -7.56 -7.92
CA GLN A 442 -10.67 -8.26 -8.39
C GLN A 442 -10.31 -7.89 -9.84
N ASP A 443 -10.97 -6.91 -10.42
CA ASP A 443 -10.75 -6.42 -11.78
C ASP A 443 -10.78 -7.53 -12.85
N PRO A 444 -11.85 -8.36 -12.89
CA PRO A 444 -11.88 -9.58 -13.69
C PRO A 444 -11.71 -9.31 -15.19
N LEU A 445 -11.06 -10.26 -15.85
CA LEU A 445 -10.91 -10.30 -17.30
C LEU A 445 -11.55 -11.58 -17.86
N PRO A 446 -12.09 -11.54 -19.06
CA PRO A 446 -12.62 -12.74 -19.70
C PRO A 446 -11.50 -13.75 -20.01
N ALA A 447 -11.81 -15.01 -19.92
CA ALA A 447 -10.89 -16.06 -20.37
C ALA A 447 -10.69 -15.94 -21.90
N ARG A 448 -9.44 -16.10 -22.35
CA ARG A 448 -9.13 -16.10 -23.78
C ARG A 448 -9.67 -17.38 -24.42
N ASP A 449 -10.49 -17.25 -25.46
CA ASP A 449 -11.12 -18.33 -26.21
C ASP A 449 -10.57 -18.51 -27.64
N TYR A 450 -9.49 -17.79 -28.00
CA TYR A 450 -8.85 -17.81 -29.30
C TYR A 450 -7.37 -18.20 -29.20
N LYS A 451 -6.74 -18.54 -30.36
CA LYS A 451 -5.33 -18.83 -30.47
C LYS A 451 -4.52 -17.56 -30.69
N LEU A 452 -3.34 -17.52 -30.09
CA LEU A 452 -2.41 -16.41 -30.25
C LEU A 452 -1.89 -16.29 -31.68
N ILE A 453 -1.56 -15.06 -32.05
CA ILE A 453 -0.85 -14.71 -33.28
C ILE A 453 0.62 -15.16 -33.19
N SER A 454 1.25 -15.41 -34.34
CA SER A 454 2.67 -15.80 -34.42
C SER A 454 3.56 -14.60 -34.76
N ASP A 455 4.89 -14.76 -34.61
CA ASP A 455 5.86 -13.71 -34.97
C ASP A 455 5.67 -13.18 -36.41
N ARG A 456 5.24 -14.03 -37.36
CA ARG A 456 4.91 -13.58 -38.71
C ARG A 456 3.69 -12.68 -38.72
N ASP A 457 2.69 -13.02 -37.94
CA ASP A 457 1.47 -12.23 -37.84
C ASP A 457 1.75 -10.91 -37.10
N ILE A 458 2.59 -10.93 -36.05
CA ILE A 458 3.06 -9.71 -35.36
C ILE A 458 3.74 -8.74 -36.32
N ARG A 459 4.65 -9.22 -37.18
CA ARG A 459 5.30 -8.35 -38.19
C ARG A 459 4.31 -7.72 -39.16
N LYS A 460 3.28 -8.46 -39.57
CA LYS A 460 2.21 -7.90 -40.43
C LYS A 460 1.38 -6.85 -39.71
N LEU A 461 1.03 -7.13 -38.44
CA LEU A 461 0.27 -6.19 -37.61
C LEU A 461 1.08 -4.91 -37.37
N LYS A 462 2.39 -4.99 -37.08
CA LYS A 462 3.28 -3.82 -37.01
C LYS A 462 3.23 -2.96 -38.31
N SER A 463 3.23 -3.61 -39.48
CA SER A 463 3.10 -2.88 -40.75
C SER A 463 1.75 -2.19 -40.89
N ALA A 464 0.65 -2.88 -40.53
CA ALA A 464 -0.68 -2.29 -40.59
C ALA A 464 -0.83 -1.08 -39.65
N ILE A 465 -0.26 -1.18 -38.42
CA ILE A 465 -0.22 -0.07 -37.47
C ILE A 465 0.59 1.10 -38.02
N ALA A 466 1.77 0.84 -38.61
CA ALA A 466 2.61 1.88 -39.19
C ALA A 466 1.94 2.61 -40.39
N GLU A 467 1.01 1.94 -41.11
CA GLU A 467 0.25 2.46 -42.24
C GLU A 467 -1.10 3.07 -41.82
N SER A 468 -1.48 3.04 -40.51
CA SER A 468 -2.77 3.52 -40.01
C SER A 468 -3.01 5.02 -40.13
N GLY A 469 -1.96 5.79 -40.41
CA GLY A 469 -2.02 7.26 -40.48
C GLY A 469 -1.91 7.98 -39.12
N LEU A 470 -1.82 7.26 -38.02
CA LEU A 470 -1.53 7.82 -36.69
C LEU A 470 -0.05 8.16 -36.57
N ASP A 471 0.27 9.27 -35.92
CA ASP A 471 1.66 9.66 -35.66
C ASP A 471 2.24 9.00 -34.42
N ASN A 472 3.57 9.08 -34.28
CA ASN A 472 4.27 8.46 -33.12
C ASN A 472 3.81 9.00 -31.80
N THR A 473 3.49 10.29 -31.69
CA THR A 473 3.01 10.92 -30.45
C THR A 473 1.66 10.35 -30.01
N GLN A 474 0.71 10.19 -30.97
CA GLN A 474 -0.60 9.60 -30.71
C GLN A 474 -0.48 8.15 -30.22
N LEU A 475 0.34 7.34 -30.89
CA LEU A 475 0.53 5.93 -30.55
C LEU A 475 1.22 5.75 -29.18
N VAL A 476 2.31 6.48 -28.93
CA VAL A 476 3.04 6.43 -27.65
C VAL A 476 2.16 6.91 -26.51
N SER A 477 1.47 8.04 -26.66
CA SER A 477 0.61 8.60 -25.61
C SER A 477 -0.54 7.67 -25.25
N THR A 478 -1.15 6.99 -26.23
CA THR A 478 -2.24 6.04 -26.00
C THR A 478 -1.75 4.77 -25.29
N ALA A 479 -0.63 4.20 -25.73
CA ALA A 479 -0.04 3.02 -25.07
C ALA A 479 0.40 3.34 -23.64
N TRP A 480 1.06 4.48 -23.43
CA TRP A 480 1.44 4.94 -22.10
C TRP A 480 0.23 5.16 -21.20
N ALA A 481 -0.80 5.85 -21.69
CA ALA A 481 -2.03 6.10 -20.94
C ALA A 481 -2.73 4.80 -20.50
N SER A 482 -2.68 3.76 -21.33
CA SER A 482 -3.21 2.44 -21.00
C SER A 482 -2.37 1.75 -19.92
N ALA A 483 -1.07 1.59 -20.15
CA ALA A 483 -0.17 0.79 -19.32
C ALA A 483 0.19 1.48 -18.00
N SER A 484 0.41 2.79 -17.99
CA SER A 484 0.87 3.53 -16.81
C SER A 484 -0.18 3.71 -15.73
N THR A 485 -1.39 3.18 -15.90
CA THR A 485 -2.37 3.05 -14.81
C THR A 485 -1.99 1.99 -13.79
N TYR A 486 -1.04 1.12 -14.12
CA TYR A 486 -0.53 0.09 -13.24
C TYR A 486 0.06 0.66 -11.95
N ARG A 487 -0.17 -0.06 -10.86
CA ARG A 487 0.39 0.20 -9.54
C ARG A 487 0.99 -1.09 -8.99
N GLY A 488 2.31 -1.13 -8.88
CA GLY A 488 3.05 -2.29 -8.37
C GLY A 488 2.78 -2.59 -6.89
N THR A 489 2.20 -1.64 -6.16
CA THR A 489 1.91 -1.74 -4.73
C THR A 489 0.62 -2.50 -4.41
N ASP A 490 -0.37 -2.52 -5.32
CA ASP A 490 -1.60 -3.30 -5.19
C ASP A 490 -1.93 -4.12 -6.45
N MET A 491 -1.00 -4.17 -7.41
CA MET A 491 -1.07 -4.96 -8.64
C MET A 491 -2.30 -4.68 -9.49
N ARG A 492 -2.82 -3.44 -9.45
CA ARG A 492 -4.01 -3.00 -10.19
C ARG A 492 -3.64 -2.09 -11.34
N GLY A 493 -4.54 -1.98 -12.30
CA GLY A 493 -4.34 -1.18 -13.52
C GLY A 493 -3.58 -1.95 -14.60
N GLY A 494 -2.94 -1.22 -15.51
CA GLY A 494 -2.18 -1.79 -16.63
C GLY A 494 -2.94 -1.85 -17.94
N ALA A 495 -2.27 -2.32 -18.97
CA ALA A 495 -2.76 -2.35 -20.35
C ALA A 495 -3.75 -3.48 -20.65
N ASN A 496 -3.70 -4.58 -19.86
CA ASN A 496 -4.56 -5.74 -20.08
C ASN A 496 -6.03 -5.37 -19.84
N GLY A 497 -6.88 -5.79 -20.74
CA GLY A 497 -8.29 -5.42 -20.72
C GLY A 497 -8.65 -4.26 -21.67
N ALA A 498 -7.68 -3.53 -22.22
CA ALA A 498 -7.92 -2.32 -23.02
C ALA A 498 -8.94 -1.37 -22.34
N ARG A 499 -8.88 -1.27 -21.00
CA ARG A 499 -9.84 -0.49 -20.21
C ARG A 499 -9.82 1.00 -20.55
N ILE A 500 -8.74 1.45 -21.21
CA ILE A 500 -8.62 2.82 -21.70
C ILE A 500 -9.77 3.24 -22.64
N ARG A 501 -10.41 2.29 -23.33
CA ARG A 501 -11.57 2.56 -24.19
C ARG A 501 -12.90 2.58 -23.43
N LEU A 502 -12.92 2.16 -22.17
CA LEU A 502 -14.10 2.01 -21.33
C LEU A 502 -14.16 3.09 -20.25
N ALA A 503 -15.35 3.36 -19.71
CA ALA A 503 -15.49 4.19 -18.52
C ALA A 503 -14.87 3.47 -17.30
N PRO A 504 -14.20 4.21 -16.38
CA PRO A 504 -14.05 5.66 -16.39
C PRO A 504 -12.83 6.18 -17.16
N GLN A 505 -11.90 5.31 -17.60
CA GLN A 505 -10.58 5.71 -18.14
C GLN A 505 -10.68 6.55 -19.43
N ASN A 506 -11.64 6.25 -20.29
CA ASN A 506 -11.89 7.03 -21.51
C ASN A 506 -12.43 8.44 -21.26
N GLN A 507 -12.80 8.76 -20.03
CA GLN A 507 -13.34 10.06 -19.63
C GLN A 507 -12.34 10.89 -18.80
N TRP A 508 -11.21 10.33 -18.41
CA TRP A 508 -10.20 11.04 -17.63
C TRP A 508 -9.58 12.18 -18.43
N ALA A 509 -9.51 13.35 -17.80
CA ALA A 509 -8.98 14.57 -18.43
C ALA A 509 -7.55 14.39 -18.98
N ILE A 510 -6.72 13.67 -18.23
CA ILE A 510 -5.33 13.36 -18.61
C ILE A 510 -5.24 12.57 -19.93
N ASN A 511 -6.26 11.84 -20.31
CA ASN A 511 -6.28 11.03 -21.54
C ASN A 511 -6.79 11.78 -22.75
N ASN A 512 -7.17 13.06 -22.61
CA ASN A 512 -7.76 13.86 -23.69
C ASN A 512 -8.88 13.09 -24.43
N PRO A 513 -10.09 12.94 -23.84
CA PRO A 513 -11.12 12.01 -24.32
C PRO A 513 -11.46 12.10 -25.81
N ALA A 514 -11.42 13.31 -26.38
CA ALA A 514 -11.73 13.50 -27.80
C ALA A 514 -10.64 12.89 -28.69
N ALA A 515 -9.37 13.23 -28.46
CA ALA A 515 -8.25 12.69 -29.21
C ALA A 515 -8.08 11.18 -28.98
N LEU A 516 -8.26 10.72 -27.74
CA LEU A 516 -8.23 9.29 -27.43
C LEU A 516 -9.28 8.51 -28.23
N SER A 517 -10.51 9.03 -28.32
CA SER A 517 -11.58 8.35 -29.06
C SER A 517 -11.26 8.19 -30.53
N GLU A 518 -10.61 9.19 -31.14
CA GLU A 518 -10.16 9.11 -32.56
C GLU A 518 -9.08 8.03 -32.73
N VAL A 519 -8.08 7.99 -31.86
CA VAL A 519 -6.99 7.00 -31.92
C VAL A 519 -7.53 5.58 -31.69
N ILE A 520 -8.39 5.39 -30.69
CA ILE A 520 -8.98 4.06 -30.40
C ILE A 520 -9.82 3.57 -31.58
N ALA A 521 -10.62 4.42 -32.21
CA ALA A 521 -11.42 4.03 -33.37
C ALA A 521 -10.53 3.52 -34.53
N VAL A 522 -9.41 4.17 -34.82
CA VAL A 522 -8.46 3.71 -35.84
C VAL A 522 -7.80 2.39 -35.46
N LEU A 523 -7.43 2.21 -34.17
CA LEU A 523 -6.81 0.96 -33.71
C LEU A 523 -7.82 -0.21 -33.69
N GLU A 524 -9.11 0.06 -33.41
CA GLU A 524 -10.18 -0.93 -33.54
C GLU A 524 -10.38 -1.35 -35.02
N GLU A 525 -10.32 -0.40 -35.99
CA GLU A 525 -10.37 -0.72 -37.39
C GLU A 525 -9.19 -1.58 -37.85
N VAL A 526 -7.98 -1.24 -37.40
CA VAL A 526 -6.78 -2.09 -37.63
C VAL A 526 -6.94 -3.48 -37.04
N GLN A 527 -7.47 -3.60 -35.83
CA GLN A 527 -7.74 -4.88 -35.19
C GLN A 527 -8.73 -5.72 -35.97
N ASP A 528 -9.86 -5.13 -36.35
CA ASP A 528 -10.96 -5.80 -37.06
C ASP A 528 -10.52 -6.30 -38.44
N GLU A 529 -9.86 -5.45 -39.23
CA GLU A 529 -9.31 -5.82 -40.54
C GLU A 529 -8.30 -6.96 -40.39
N PHE A 530 -7.34 -6.81 -39.47
CA PHE A 530 -6.32 -7.82 -39.24
C PHE A 530 -6.90 -9.16 -38.77
N ASN A 531 -7.83 -9.15 -37.82
CA ASN A 531 -8.50 -10.36 -37.34
C ASN A 531 -9.32 -11.04 -38.45
N SER A 532 -9.94 -10.29 -39.36
CA SER A 532 -10.70 -10.81 -40.51
C SER A 532 -9.84 -11.63 -41.48
N GLU A 533 -8.54 -11.31 -41.59
CA GLU A 533 -7.59 -12.02 -42.46
C GLU A 533 -6.96 -13.25 -41.80
N LEU A 534 -7.06 -13.37 -40.46
CA LEU A 534 -6.48 -14.47 -39.72
C LEU A 534 -7.27 -15.78 -39.91
N SER A 535 -6.56 -16.87 -39.90
CA SER A 535 -7.11 -18.20 -40.04
C SER A 535 -6.85 -19.09 -38.83
N ARG A 536 -7.53 -20.23 -38.74
CA ARG A 536 -7.34 -21.27 -37.74
C ARG A 536 -7.70 -20.84 -36.30
N GLY A 537 -8.60 -19.87 -36.15
CA GLY A 537 -9.05 -19.38 -34.83
C GLY A 537 -8.03 -18.53 -34.10
N LYS A 538 -7.09 -17.91 -34.82
CA LYS A 538 -6.20 -16.88 -34.30
C LYS A 538 -6.92 -15.54 -34.20
N GLN A 539 -6.61 -14.77 -33.17
CA GLN A 539 -7.04 -13.38 -33.02
C GLN A 539 -6.01 -12.60 -32.22
N VAL A 540 -6.11 -11.29 -32.26
CA VAL A 540 -5.40 -10.34 -31.41
C VAL A 540 -6.42 -9.46 -30.68
N SER A 541 -6.21 -9.17 -29.41
CA SER A 541 -7.02 -8.24 -28.62
C SER A 541 -6.67 -6.78 -28.94
N LEU A 542 -7.58 -5.86 -28.66
CA LEU A 542 -7.27 -4.44 -28.74
C LEU A 542 -6.19 -4.03 -27.71
N ALA A 543 -6.18 -4.66 -26.54
CA ALA A 543 -5.13 -4.46 -25.54
C ALA A 543 -3.73 -4.76 -26.12
N ASP A 544 -3.59 -5.85 -26.84
CA ASP A 544 -2.35 -6.20 -27.55
C ASP A 544 -2.04 -5.21 -28.69
N VAL A 545 -3.05 -4.77 -29.45
CA VAL A 545 -2.88 -3.77 -30.53
C VAL A 545 -2.39 -2.44 -29.97
N VAL A 546 -2.95 -1.94 -28.88
CA VAL A 546 -2.56 -0.68 -28.24
C VAL A 546 -1.10 -0.73 -27.78
N VAL A 547 -0.69 -1.80 -27.12
CA VAL A 547 0.71 -1.96 -26.66
C VAL A 547 1.66 -2.08 -27.85
N LEU A 548 1.31 -2.87 -28.87
CA LEU A 548 2.13 -3.03 -30.06
C LEU A 548 2.23 -1.74 -30.85
N ALA A 549 1.18 -0.92 -30.87
CA ALA A 549 1.18 0.40 -31.48
C ALA A 549 2.20 1.36 -30.85
N GLY A 550 2.26 1.37 -29.51
CA GLY A 550 3.32 2.09 -28.78
C GLY A 550 4.72 1.58 -29.13
N ASN A 551 4.91 0.26 -29.21
CA ASN A 551 6.20 -0.32 -29.60
C ASN A 551 6.62 0.09 -31.01
N VAL A 552 5.69 0.08 -31.99
CA VAL A 552 5.94 0.55 -33.39
C VAL A 552 6.39 2.01 -33.39
N ALA A 553 5.72 2.87 -32.63
CA ALA A 553 6.06 4.28 -32.57
C ALA A 553 7.44 4.52 -31.92
N VAL A 554 7.78 3.79 -30.87
CA VAL A 554 9.12 3.87 -30.25
C VAL A 554 10.22 3.37 -31.20
N GLU A 555 9.98 2.28 -31.93
CA GLU A 555 10.91 1.76 -32.93
C GLU A 555 11.14 2.78 -34.06
N GLN A 556 10.06 3.41 -34.58
CA GLN A 556 10.16 4.45 -35.61
C GLN A 556 10.85 5.72 -35.11
N ALA A 557 10.55 6.14 -33.86
CA ALA A 557 11.18 7.31 -33.27
C ALA A 557 12.69 7.10 -33.02
N ALA A 558 13.11 5.89 -32.67
CA ALA A 558 14.52 5.51 -32.56
C ALA A 558 15.23 5.43 -33.92
N GLU A 559 14.59 4.88 -34.93
CA GLU A 559 15.12 4.83 -36.31
C GLU A 559 15.35 6.25 -36.84
N ALA A 560 14.43 7.18 -36.61
CA ALA A 560 14.60 8.60 -36.95
C ALA A 560 15.79 9.27 -36.24
N PHE A 561 16.23 8.74 -35.10
CA PHE A 561 17.46 9.15 -34.42
C PHE A 561 18.72 8.46 -34.99
N GLY A 562 18.58 7.45 -35.81
CA GLY A 562 19.67 6.65 -36.39
C GLY A 562 20.08 5.46 -35.53
N VAL A 563 19.17 4.97 -34.68
CA VAL A 563 19.34 3.79 -33.85
C VAL A 563 18.22 2.81 -34.14
N GLU A 564 18.54 1.63 -34.63
CA GLU A 564 17.57 0.54 -34.75
C GLU A 564 17.37 -0.13 -33.40
N VAL A 565 16.12 -0.27 -32.98
CA VAL A 565 15.72 -0.99 -31.80
C VAL A 565 14.59 -1.97 -32.13
N SER A 566 14.63 -3.15 -31.54
CA SER A 566 13.50 -4.09 -31.60
C SER A 566 13.00 -4.33 -30.19
N ILE A 567 11.75 -3.92 -29.97
CA ILE A 567 11.07 -4.06 -28.69
C ILE A 567 10.39 -5.44 -28.65
N PRO A 568 10.66 -6.26 -27.63
CA PRO A 568 9.99 -7.53 -27.47
C PRO A 568 8.48 -7.32 -27.26
N PHE A 569 7.69 -8.27 -27.74
CA PHE A 569 6.25 -8.24 -27.60
C PHE A 569 5.71 -9.66 -27.47
N THR A 570 5.01 -9.93 -26.36
CA THR A 570 4.34 -11.20 -26.12
C THR A 570 2.83 -11.00 -26.18
N PRO A 571 2.13 -11.55 -27.21
CA PRO A 571 0.68 -11.45 -27.30
C PRO A 571 0.01 -12.28 -26.20
N GLY A 572 -1.23 -11.93 -25.84
CA GLY A 572 -2.00 -12.73 -24.89
C GLY A 572 -2.89 -11.92 -23.96
N ARG A 573 -2.83 -10.59 -24.02
CA ARG A 573 -3.82 -9.73 -23.35
C ARG A 573 -5.21 -10.02 -23.91
N VAL A 574 -6.22 -9.72 -23.14
CA VAL A 574 -7.63 -9.86 -23.50
C VAL A 574 -8.34 -8.51 -23.30
N ASP A 575 -9.51 -8.36 -23.89
CA ASP A 575 -10.29 -7.13 -23.82
C ASP A 575 -11.38 -7.26 -22.75
N ALA A 576 -11.42 -6.33 -21.81
CA ALA A 576 -12.50 -6.25 -20.82
C ALA A 576 -13.82 -5.85 -21.49
N THR A 577 -14.92 -6.21 -20.86
CA THR A 577 -16.28 -5.77 -21.27
C THR A 577 -16.79 -4.70 -20.31
N GLU A 578 -17.74 -3.88 -20.72
CA GLU A 578 -18.38 -2.91 -19.83
C GLU A 578 -18.93 -3.56 -18.55
N GLY A 579 -19.51 -4.76 -18.67
CA GLY A 579 -20.06 -5.50 -17.55
C GLY A 579 -19.02 -6.08 -16.58
N SER A 580 -17.74 -6.11 -16.97
CA SER A 580 -16.63 -6.58 -16.12
C SER A 580 -15.86 -5.44 -15.45
N VAL A 581 -16.26 -4.18 -15.69
CA VAL A 581 -15.60 -3.00 -15.09
C VAL A 581 -16.43 -2.46 -13.93
N ASP A 582 -15.90 -2.53 -12.73
CA ASP A 582 -16.40 -1.79 -11.58
C ASP A 582 -15.92 -0.34 -11.68
N VAL A 583 -16.79 0.54 -12.20
CA VAL A 583 -16.48 1.96 -12.44
C VAL A 583 -16.03 2.67 -11.16
N MET A 584 -16.67 2.40 -10.02
CA MET A 584 -16.32 3.02 -8.74
C MET A 584 -14.92 2.57 -8.29
N SER A 585 -14.67 1.27 -8.35
CA SER A 585 -13.37 0.69 -8.00
C SER A 585 -12.25 1.15 -8.94
N MET A 586 -12.55 1.32 -10.24
CA MET A 586 -11.57 1.79 -11.24
C MET A 586 -11.30 3.31 -11.16
N SER A 587 -12.25 4.11 -10.71
CA SER A 587 -12.08 5.57 -10.65
C SER A 587 -10.91 6.02 -9.78
N VAL A 588 -10.54 5.22 -8.77
CA VAL A 588 -9.39 5.53 -7.89
C VAL A 588 -8.02 5.40 -8.58
N LEU A 589 -7.99 4.82 -9.78
CA LEU A 589 -6.77 4.72 -10.60
C LEU A 589 -6.52 5.98 -11.44
N GLU A 590 -7.44 6.96 -11.44
CA GLU A 590 -7.26 8.21 -12.18
C GLU A 590 -6.00 8.94 -11.68
N PRO A 591 -5.02 9.19 -12.55
CA PRO A 591 -3.83 9.94 -12.17
C PRO A 591 -4.19 11.39 -11.85
N ARG A 592 -3.93 11.82 -10.62
CA ARG A 592 -4.02 13.24 -10.23
C ARG A 592 -2.81 14.02 -10.73
N GLN A 593 -1.72 13.32 -10.93
CA GLN A 593 -0.46 13.83 -11.45
C GLN A 593 0.26 12.70 -12.21
N ASP A 594 0.92 13.06 -13.29
CA ASP A 594 1.78 12.15 -14.05
C ASP A 594 2.94 12.97 -14.65
N GLY A 595 4.08 12.96 -13.98
CA GLY A 595 5.27 13.70 -14.42
C GLY A 595 5.80 13.22 -15.78
N PHE A 596 5.57 11.96 -16.14
CA PHE A 596 5.96 11.42 -17.47
C PHE A 596 5.17 12.05 -18.61
N ARG A 597 3.91 12.43 -18.39
CA ARG A 597 3.05 13.13 -19.35
C ARG A 597 2.92 14.63 -19.08
N ASN A 598 3.74 15.16 -18.16
CA ASN A 598 3.72 16.57 -17.74
C ASN A 598 2.35 17.05 -17.24
N TYR A 599 1.60 16.17 -16.59
CA TYR A 599 0.24 16.41 -16.13
C TYR A 599 0.18 16.66 -14.62
N MET A 600 -0.57 17.68 -14.23
CA MET A 600 -0.67 18.14 -12.86
C MET A 600 -2.05 18.74 -12.58
N ALA A 601 -3.02 17.89 -12.19
CA ALA A 601 -4.36 18.36 -11.78
C ALA A 601 -4.42 18.70 -10.29
N ASP A 602 -3.81 17.85 -9.43
CA ASP A 602 -3.77 18.05 -7.99
C ASP A 602 -2.52 17.39 -7.41
N LEU A 603 -1.62 18.20 -6.86
CA LEU A 603 -0.40 17.72 -6.19
C LEU A 603 -0.65 17.21 -4.76
N GLY A 604 -1.79 17.53 -4.19
CA GLY A 604 -2.07 17.20 -2.79
C GLY A 604 -1.05 17.85 -1.86
N PHE A 605 -0.27 17.00 -1.17
CA PHE A 605 0.79 17.44 -0.25
C PHE A 605 2.21 17.31 -0.84
N MET A 606 2.35 16.70 -2.01
CA MET A 606 3.65 16.47 -2.67
C MET A 606 4.05 17.65 -3.55
N THR A 607 5.36 17.87 -3.69
CA THR A 607 5.90 18.71 -4.77
C THR A 607 5.81 17.95 -6.10
N PRO A 608 5.88 18.62 -7.27
CA PRO A 608 5.91 17.93 -8.56
C PRO A 608 7.03 16.88 -8.64
N ALA A 609 8.21 17.18 -8.14
CA ALA A 609 9.33 16.23 -8.11
C ALA A 609 9.04 14.99 -7.26
N GLN A 610 8.44 15.16 -6.07
CA GLN A 610 8.01 14.03 -5.24
C GLN A 610 6.93 13.19 -5.91
N ALA A 611 5.98 13.83 -6.57
CA ALA A 611 4.92 13.17 -7.29
C ALA A 611 5.43 12.34 -8.49
N LEU A 612 6.47 12.82 -9.18
CA LEU A 612 7.14 12.03 -10.22
C LEU A 612 7.81 10.76 -9.64
N ILE A 613 8.49 10.90 -8.50
CA ILE A 613 9.12 9.75 -7.84
C ILE A 613 8.06 8.75 -7.37
N ASP A 614 6.99 9.21 -6.74
CA ASP A 614 5.89 8.36 -6.30
C ASP A 614 5.26 7.60 -7.48
N LYS A 615 5.07 8.28 -8.63
CA LYS A 615 4.57 7.62 -9.83
C LYS A 615 5.56 6.61 -10.41
N ALA A 616 6.85 6.92 -10.40
CA ALA A 616 7.89 6.00 -10.86
C ALA A 616 8.00 4.77 -9.97
N ASP A 617 7.89 4.95 -8.65
CA ASP A 617 7.84 3.87 -7.67
C ASP A 617 6.63 2.94 -7.90
N MET A 618 5.44 3.50 -8.11
CA MET A 618 4.25 2.72 -8.47
C MET A 618 4.41 1.87 -9.74
N LEU A 619 5.29 2.30 -10.65
CA LEU A 619 5.64 1.56 -11.87
C LEU A 619 6.85 0.64 -11.68
N ASN A 620 7.32 0.46 -10.44
CA ASN A 620 8.50 -0.33 -10.06
C ASN A 620 9.79 0.13 -10.75
N LEU A 621 9.92 1.43 -11.08
CA LEU A 621 11.06 1.96 -11.83
C LEU A 621 12.22 2.32 -10.89
N THR A 622 13.44 2.09 -11.35
CA THR A 622 14.66 2.62 -10.77
C THR A 622 14.89 4.08 -11.19
N VAL A 623 15.83 4.76 -10.55
CA VAL A 623 16.23 6.13 -10.92
C VAL A 623 16.62 6.26 -12.39
N SER A 624 17.39 5.30 -12.90
CA SER A 624 17.85 5.31 -14.31
C SER A 624 16.71 5.07 -15.29
N GLU A 625 15.80 4.13 -14.99
CA GLU A 625 14.61 3.84 -15.81
C GLU A 625 13.65 5.05 -15.85
N MET A 626 13.38 5.67 -14.70
CA MET A 626 12.59 6.90 -14.62
C MET A 626 13.21 8.01 -15.48
N THR A 627 14.52 8.23 -15.39
CA THR A 627 15.24 9.27 -16.14
C THR A 627 15.17 9.02 -17.64
N ALA A 628 15.43 7.79 -18.08
CA ALA A 628 15.36 7.41 -19.49
C ALA A 628 13.96 7.59 -20.05
N LEU A 629 12.93 7.12 -19.35
CA LEU A 629 11.54 7.24 -19.78
C LEU A 629 11.09 8.69 -19.88
N LEU A 630 11.36 9.51 -18.87
CA LEU A 630 10.96 10.91 -18.91
C LEU A 630 11.62 11.63 -20.09
N GLY A 631 12.94 11.53 -20.23
CA GLY A 631 13.64 12.21 -21.33
C GLY A 631 13.19 11.76 -22.70
N GLY A 632 12.91 10.48 -22.90
CA GLY A 632 12.41 9.94 -24.17
C GLY A 632 10.98 10.36 -24.48
N LEU A 633 10.07 10.31 -23.49
CA LEU A 633 8.69 10.78 -23.65
C LEU A 633 8.63 12.28 -23.96
N ARG A 634 9.51 13.10 -23.37
CA ARG A 634 9.65 14.51 -23.76
C ARG A 634 10.13 14.68 -25.19
N GLY A 635 11.15 13.92 -25.60
CA GLY A 635 11.63 13.93 -26.99
C GLY A 635 10.55 13.54 -28.01
N MET A 636 9.70 12.59 -27.65
CA MET A 636 8.55 12.15 -28.46
C MET A 636 7.30 13.02 -28.32
N ASN A 637 7.36 14.12 -27.55
CA ASN A 637 6.26 15.07 -27.34
C ASN A 637 4.99 14.43 -26.77
N ALA A 638 5.13 13.56 -25.77
CA ALA A 638 4.03 12.79 -25.19
C ALA A 638 3.33 13.51 -24.00
N ASN A 639 3.33 14.84 -23.97
CA ASN A 639 2.63 15.62 -22.96
C ASN A 639 1.11 15.46 -23.07
N ALA A 640 0.41 15.30 -21.95
CA ALA A 640 -1.04 15.02 -21.93
C ALA A 640 -1.88 16.16 -22.51
N ASP A 641 -1.46 17.40 -22.32
CA ASP A 641 -2.13 18.62 -22.77
C ASP A 641 -1.66 19.12 -24.15
N GLY A 642 -0.70 18.41 -24.77
CA GLY A 642 -0.09 18.82 -26.04
C GLY A 642 0.82 20.04 -25.93
N SER A 643 1.19 20.46 -24.73
CA SER A 643 2.16 21.56 -24.53
C SER A 643 3.59 21.14 -24.91
N ASP A 644 4.42 22.15 -25.23
CA ASP A 644 5.85 21.94 -25.49
C ASP A 644 6.71 22.05 -24.21
N HIS A 645 6.12 22.01 -23.02
CA HIS A 645 6.85 22.09 -21.77
C HIS A 645 7.75 20.86 -21.57
N GLY A 646 9.04 21.08 -21.39
CA GLY A 646 10.03 20.02 -21.28
C GLY A 646 10.43 19.36 -22.61
N VAL A 647 9.82 19.73 -23.73
CA VAL A 647 10.20 19.27 -25.07
C VAL A 647 11.45 20.02 -25.51
N LEU A 648 12.60 19.62 -24.94
CA LEU A 648 13.88 20.31 -25.14
C LEU A 648 14.58 19.78 -26.40
N THR A 649 13.92 19.85 -27.57
CA THR A 649 14.46 19.39 -28.84
C THR A 649 13.87 20.19 -30.04
N ASP A 650 14.65 20.35 -31.08
CA ASP A 650 14.21 20.95 -32.33
C ASP A 650 13.54 19.90 -33.28
N ARG A 651 13.45 18.66 -32.86
CA ARG A 651 12.88 17.52 -33.63
C ARG A 651 11.94 16.67 -32.77
N PRO A 652 10.80 17.24 -32.37
CA PRO A 652 9.81 16.49 -31.58
C PRO A 652 9.32 15.24 -32.33
N GLY A 653 8.99 14.18 -31.63
CA GLY A 653 8.60 12.88 -32.18
C GLY A 653 9.77 11.92 -32.43
N VAL A 654 11.02 12.34 -32.16
CA VAL A 654 12.22 11.52 -32.30
C VAL A 654 12.72 11.07 -30.91
N LEU A 655 13.02 9.80 -30.74
CA LEU A 655 13.60 9.26 -29.50
C LEU A 655 15.09 9.59 -29.44
N SER A 656 15.42 10.84 -29.15
CA SER A 656 16.78 11.36 -29.07
C SER A 656 17.17 11.70 -27.64
N ASN A 657 18.47 11.82 -27.39
CA ASN A 657 19.00 12.31 -26.11
C ASN A 657 19.03 13.85 -26.00
N ASP A 658 18.36 14.55 -26.88
CA ASP A 658 18.33 16.01 -26.94
C ASP A 658 17.84 16.65 -25.65
N PHE A 659 16.86 16.04 -24.97
CA PHE A 659 16.36 16.49 -23.66
C PHE A 659 17.52 16.67 -22.67
N PHE A 660 18.38 15.69 -22.53
CA PHE A 660 19.49 15.70 -21.58
C PHE A 660 20.55 16.73 -21.98
N VAL A 661 20.89 16.79 -23.28
CA VAL A 661 21.87 17.75 -23.79
C VAL A 661 21.42 19.19 -23.58
N ASN A 662 20.15 19.48 -23.91
CA ASN A 662 19.62 20.86 -23.83
C ASN A 662 19.26 21.28 -22.42
N LEU A 663 18.87 20.32 -21.54
CA LEU A 663 18.69 20.60 -20.11
C LEU A 663 19.99 21.09 -19.45
N LEU A 664 21.13 20.54 -19.85
CA LEU A 664 22.45 20.88 -19.30
C LEU A 664 23.14 22.02 -20.03
N ASP A 665 22.54 22.59 -21.10
CA ASP A 665 23.16 23.68 -21.86
C ASP A 665 23.37 24.93 -21.01
N MET A 666 24.64 25.27 -20.79
CA MET A 666 25.06 26.44 -19.99
C MET A 666 24.72 27.78 -20.61
N ASN A 667 24.36 27.81 -21.93
CA ASN A 667 23.88 29.00 -22.59
C ASN A 667 22.40 29.30 -22.32
N THR A 668 21.68 28.36 -21.73
CA THR A 668 20.30 28.52 -21.30
C THR A 668 20.25 28.98 -19.84
N VAL A 669 19.48 30.05 -19.56
CA VAL A 669 19.23 30.56 -18.22
C VAL A 669 17.75 30.34 -17.91
N TRP A 670 17.49 29.59 -16.85
CA TRP A 670 16.13 29.28 -16.40
C TRP A 670 15.61 30.32 -15.41
N GLY A 671 14.33 30.68 -15.53
CA GLY A 671 13.62 31.54 -14.60
C GLY A 671 12.12 31.24 -14.59
N PRO A 672 11.38 31.64 -13.55
CA PRO A 672 9.94 31.43 -13.48
C PRO A 672 9.21 32.18 -14.61
N SER A 673 8.17 31.56 -15.16
CA SER A 673 7.26 32.20 -16.11
C SER A 673 6.09 32.91 -15.39
N ALA A 674 5.18 33.51 -16.15
CA ALA A 674 3.91 34.01 -15.62
C ALA A 674 2.91 32.88 -15.30
N GLU A 675 3.10 31.72 -15.87
CA GLU A 675 2.29 30.52 -15.65
C GLU A 675 2.81 29.75 -14.44
N ALA A 676 1.91 29.29 -13.59
CA ALA A 676 2.27 28.56 -12.38
C ALA A 676 2.97 27.23 -12.73
N TYR A 677 4.04 26.93 -12.01
CA TYR A 677 4.86 25.71 -12.18
C TYR A 677 5.62 25.61 -13.52
N VAL A 678 5.55 26.63 -14.40
CA VAL A 678 6.27 26.68 -15.67
C VAL A 678 7.48 27.62 -15.55
N PHE A 679 8.58 27.24 -16.17
CA PHE A 679 9.83 27.97 -16.21
C PHE A 679 10.20 28.27 -17.67
N GLU A 680 10.82 29.41 -17.89
CA GLU A 680 11.33 29.85 -19.18
C GLU A 680 12.86 29.69 -19.23
N GLY A 681 13.34 28.95 -20.22
CA GLY A 681 14.73 28.83 -20.60
C GLY A 681 15.09 29.86 -21.67
N ARG A 682 15.91 30.85 -21.33
CA ARG A 682 16.30 31.93 -22.23
C ARG A 682 17.79 31.88 -22.58
N ASP A 683 18.09 32.22 -23.84
CA ASP A 683 19.46 32.35 -24.29
C ASP A 683 20.21 33.41 -23.44
N ARG A 684 21.34 33.04 -22.91
CA ARG A 684 22.14 33.87 -21.95
C ARG A 684 22.62 35.18 -22.54
N GLN A 685 22.87 35.22 -23.86
CA GLN A 685 23.44 36.40 -24.52
C GLN A 685 22.34 37.33 -25.05
N THR A 686 21.32 36.76 -25.64
CA THR A 686 20.27 37.51 -26.35
C THR A 686 19.02 37.73 -25.49
N GLY A 687 18.80 36.94 -24.45
CA GLY A 687 17.58 36.96 -23.66
C GLY A 687 16.36 36.35 -24.38
N ALA A 688 16.54 35.84 -25.59
CA ALA A 688 15.44 35.22 -26.36
C ALA A 688 14.94 33.94 -25.66
N LEU A 689 13.61 33.73 -25.66
CA LEU A 689 13.01 32.51 -25.20
C LEU A 689 13.46 31.34 -26.11
N LYS A 690 13.96 30.29 -25.49
CA LYS A 690 14.45 29.09 -26.17
C LYS A 690 13.59 27.88 -25.86
N TRP A 691 13.28 27.67 -24.58
CA TRP A 691 12.54 26.53 -24.07
C TRP A 691 11.54 26.95 -22.99
N THR A 692 10.54 26.09 -22.74
CA THR A 692 9.75 26.10 -21.51
C THR A 692 9.83 24.73 -20.86
N ALA A 693 9.74 24.68 -19.54
CA ALA A 693 9.84 23.44 -18.77
C ALA A 693 9.04 23.54 -17.47
N THR A 694 8.77 22.41 -16.84
CA THR A 694 8.16 22.36 -15.51
C THR A 694 9.18 21.92 -14.45
N GLU A 695 8.76 21.86 -13.19
CA GLU A 695 9.59 21.29 -12.12
C GLU A 695 9.90 19.81 -12.37
N PHE A 696 8.97 19.05 -12.99
CA PHE A 696 9.22 17.66 -13.41
C PHE A 696 10.46 17.51 -14.29
N ASP A 697 10.76 18.53 -15.09
CA ASP A 697 11.88 18.50 -16.03
C ASP A 697 13.15 19.04 -15.36
N LEU A 698 13.04 20.22 -14.68
CA LEU A 698 14.21 20.92 -14.16
C LEU A 698 14.85 20.22 -12.96
N VAL A 699 14.12 19.37 -12.25
CA VAL A 699 14.67 18.58 -11.15
C VAL A 699 15.83 17.69 -11.59
N PHE A 700 15.80 17.21 -12.85
CA PHE A 700 16.87 16.38 -13.42
C PHE A 700 18.18 17.16 -13.66
N GLY A 701 18.11 18.46 -13.78
CA GLY A 701 19.30 19.32 -13.84
C GLY A 701 19.78 19.84 -12.48
N SER A 702 18.90 19.84 -11.46
CA SER A 702 19.15 20.47 -10.16
C SER A 702 19.49 19.47 -9.04
N ASN A 703 18.83 18.30 -8.98
CA ASN A 703 19.19 17.26 -8.05
C ASN A 703 20.48 16.57 -8.49
N SER A 704 21.46 16.43 -7.60
CA SER A 704 22.81 15.95 -7.95
C SER A 704 22.84 14.50 -8.43
N GLU A 705 21.97 13.64 -7.91
CA GLU A 705 21.90 12.23 -8.27
C GLU A 705 21.21 12.06 -9.64
N LEU A 706 20.06 12.69 -9.84
CA LEU A 706 19.38 12.71 -11.14
C LEU A 706 20.27 13.33 -12.23
N ARG A 707 20.97 14.43 -11.89
CA ARG A 707 21.89 15.07 -12.81
C ARG A 707 23.03 14.15 -13.25
N ALA A 708 23.58 13.33 -12.37
CA ALA A 708 24.63 12.39 -12.73
C ALA A 708 24.17 11.39 -13.81
N VAL A 709 22.92 10.93 -13.74
CA VAL A 709 22.31 10.07 -14.78
C VAL A 709 22.05 10.85 -16.06
N VAL A 710 21.57 12.08 -15.96
CA VAL A 710 21.36 13.00 -17.11
C VAL A 710 22.69 13.24 -17.86
N GLU A 711 23.77 13.55 -17.13
CA GLU A 711 25.11 13.76 -17.71
C GLU A 711 25.58 12.51 -18.50
N PHE A 712 25.32 11.32 -17.98
CA PHE A 712 25.63 10.08 -18.70
C PHE A 712 24.85 9.95 -20.01
N TYR A 713 23.54 10.22 -20.04
CA TYR A 713 22.73 10.14 -21.26
C TYR A 713 22.99 11.31 -22.22
N ALA A 714 23.53 12.42 -21.75
CA ALA A 714 23.91 13.56 -22.60
C ALA A 714 25.17 13.32 -23.45
N PHE A 715 25.98 12.27 -23.18
CA PHE A 715 27.15 11.97 -23.97
C PHE A 715 26.79 11.45 -25.37
N ASP A 716 27.56 11.85 -26.39
CA ASP A 716 27.37 11.36 -27.75
C ASP A 716 27.51 9.83 -27.87
N GLU A 717 28.43 9.25 -27.11
CA GLU A 717 28.63 7.80 -27.04
C GLU A 717 27.51 7.04 -26.33
N SER A 718 26.66 7.72 -25.57
CA SER A 718 25.54 7.11 -24.83
C SER A 718 24.26 7.00 -25.67
N ARG A 719 24.20 7.46 -26.90
CA ARG A 719 23.00 7.45 -27.75
C ARG A 719 22.31 6.09 -27.83
N GLN A 720 23.07 5.07 -28.18
CA GLN A 720 22.52 3.69 -28.28
C GLN A 720 22.12 3.16 -26.91
N ARG A 721 22.90 3.46 -25.90
CA ARG A 721 22.60 3.06 -24.52
C ARG A 721 21.31 3.70 -24.02
N PHE A 722 21.10 4.98 -24.27
CA PHE A 722 19.87 5.67 -23.92
C PHE A 722 18.65 5.02 -24.57
N VAL A 723 18.69 4.79 -25.91
CA VAL A 723 17.58 4.14 -26.64
C VAL A 723 17.30 2.74 -26.07
N LYS A 724 18.34 1.98 -25.77
CA LYS A 724 18.21 0.65 -25.16
C LYS A 724 17.54 0.73 -23.78
N ASP A 725 18.02 1.61 -22.90
CA ASP A 725 17.52 1.74 -21.54
C ASP A 725 16.07 2.26 -21.54
N PHE A 726 15.75 3.21 -22.43
CA PHE A 726 14.37 3.64 -22.66
C PHE A 726 13.48 2.46 -23.08
N ALA A 727 13.87 1.72 -24.12
CA ALA A 727 13.08 0.62 -24.65
C ALA A 727 12.91 -0.52 -23.60
N SER A 728 13.92 -0.78 -22.78
CA SER A 728 13.83 -1.75 -21.68
C SER A 728 12.84 -1.28 -20.60
N ALA A 729 12.94 -0.03 -20.17
CA ALA A 729 12.02 0.53 -19.19
C ALA A 729 10.58 0.67 -19.74
N TRP A 730 10.44 1.00 -21.03
CA TRP A 730 9.17 0.98 -21.74
C TRP A 730 8.52 -0.40 -21.71
N THR A 731 9.27 -1.45 -22.08
CA THR A 731 8.79 -2.84 -22.06
C THR A 731 8.31 -3.23 -20.66
N LYS A 732 9.09 -2.88 -19.63
CA LYS A 732 8.73 -3.11 -18.22
C LYS A 732 7.38 -2.50 -17.86
N VAL A 733 7.10 -1.26 -18.27
CA VAL A 733 5.80 -0.61 -18.02
C VAL A 733 4.68 -1.25 -18.86
N MET A 734 4.93 -1.58 -20.13
CA MET A 734 3.93 -2.19 -21.00
C MET A 734 3.51 -3.59 -20.53
N ASP A 735 4.41 -4.33 -19.91
CA ASP A 735 4.19 -5.70 -19.45
C ASP A 735 3.96 -5.82 -17.92
N ALA A 736 3.85 -4.70 -17.21
CA ALA A 736 3.79 -4.68 -15.74
C ALA A 736 2.60 -5.49 -15.16
N ASP A 737 1.50 -5.60 -15.89
CA ASP A 737 0.30 -6.36 -15.52
C ASP A 737 0.22 -7.77 -16.15
N ARG A 738 1.32 -8.26 -16.75
CA ARG A 738 1.40 -9.56 -17.40
C ARG A 738 1.93 -10.63 -16.45
N PHE A 739 1.09 -11.07 -15.52
CA PHE A 739 1.40 -12.14 -14.55
C PHE A 739 1.40 -13.55 -15.18
N ASP A 740 1.17 -13.65 -16.48
CA ASP A 740 1.13 -14.88 -17.27
C ASP A 740 2.41 -15.14 -18.08
N ILE A 741 3.41 -14.25 -18.00
CA ILE A 741 4.71 -14.39 -18.68
C ILE A 741 5.86 -14.34 -17.67
N GLU A 742 6.86 -15.19 -17.85
CA GLU A 742 8.06 -15.28 -16.98
C GLU A 742 9.14 -14.26 -17.38
N ASP A 743 9.22 -13.89 -18.67
CA ASP A 743 10.22 -12.96 -19.20
C ASP A 743 9.63 -12.15 -20.35
N SER A 744 9.72 -10.82 -20.27
CA SER A 744 9.31 -9.90 -21.33
C SER A 744 10.25 -9.91 -22.55
N GLY A 745 11.37 -10.64 -22.48
CA GLY A 745 12.37 -10.73 -23.53
C GLY A 745 13.39 -9.60 -23.52
N ASN A 746 14.42 -9.72 -24.36
CA ASN A 746 15.53 -8.78 -24.42
C ASN A 746 15.38 -7.76 -25.55
N VAL A 747 15.58 -6.48 -25.21
CA VAL A 747 15.66 -5.39 -26.20
C VAL A 747 16.98 -5.52 -27.00
N VAL A 748 16.87 -5.54 -28.32
CA VAL A 748 18.00 -5.57 -29.24
C VAL A 748 18.19 -4.19 -29.87
N VAL A 749 19.41 -3.67 -29.86
CA VAL A 749 19.78 -2.36 -30.39
C VAL A 749 20.95 -2.49 -31.36
N SER A 750 20.87 -1.81 -32.51
CA SER A 750 21.94 -1.67 -33.47
C SER A 750 22.01 -0.26 -34.06
N THR A 751 23.04 0.05 -34.85
CA THR A 751 23.10 1.31 -35.61
C THR A 751 22.21 1.17 -36.83
N ALA A 752 21.33 2.13 -37.11
CA ALA A 752 20.57 2.19 -38.33
C ALA A 752 21.55 2.34 -39.52
N GLN A 753 21.37 1.56 -40.57
CA GLN A 753 22.24 1.54 -41.75
C GLN A 753 21.95 2.71 -42.70
#